data_e3069072259bcfe83957a4ba322bb734
#
_entry.id   e3069072259bcfe83957a4ba322bb734
#
_cell.length_a   1.000
_cell.length_b   1.000
_cell.length_c   1.000
_cell.angle_alpha   90.00
_cell.angle_beta   90.00
_cell.angle_gamma   90.00
#
_symmetry.space_group_name_H-M   'P 1'
#
loop_
_entity.id
_entity.type
_entity.pdbx_description
1 polymer ?
#
loop_
_entity_poly.entity_id
_entity_poly.type
_entity_poly.pdbx_seq_one_letter_code
_entity_poly.pdbx_strand_id
1 'polypeptide(L)'
;MDIAEQLQELAACGAYGELCAEARAYLALDADKQDEDTAYMVRVRLGETLLALSAESFDAEAYAEGVRLLMTAYNERGNTGLFEMLSSVVYQPNETVLRENYAENCRAFALLRPDAALPDYDHLPVLCFPISNTNAVLFTKEHRRFLMGEREDGWQMLYHALIFSHDDADELTRAAERFSRAVRDARVQECAAQLMDAVQRNDFGTAMQRCAEEYHRLCPEGEEYEIFRAEEALARKDMDAAFSYGKAAYNKRKMSPHTCDVLSRVYQQAGYPDRAMLFMMLSVDRDYLSFPEDPDAMESCIYALKAAFTNAQFAPFITDVVIDSHGVTKKFWIHVCEELPRFSDALPRYRTGLYNPYGVMFIKSKVIDLMNPAMAQYNYPIVDDFVFDIMKADETSEICVMPQGHTEILPLAAKEDKQKISFHAENMDRTMQLSRGEFNFYRVEEPTTFRSDSPFLVGEPIVLQHSSQRRKFVLNILADGLAWHALRDDAEELMPNLLHFFSKGIIFENNFSASEYTYPSLASIETGLYQHHTQIARPGVPFALDPSVVTLSEQMKRLGYYCTNIQGDGEEIYNGATRGYDRLIVNHWMERTADGVERIIRHLQTFDECDNFLFMHSADTHPYNADISMSAHASVHMPLADVLQPQDRGASVFLKKNPLSQYLNRSEVCAADRQLGYLFDYITTHYDDDEYIVLVYSDHGCSVHARSPYLLSEEQTGAALMARGAGVPARGHVDELTSTVDIYKILGKLAGYPIEAPYLDGNLPEVLGGQRRAYTVSNSIYPGQTYKICVRTEQHAFHLETTEFTREDGTVSLDSYTYHIHERNDDYREIFDDALARQFLDIVWDYTKSFRR
;
A
#
# COMPACT_ATOMS: atom_id res chain seq x y z
N MET A 1 45.55 49.99 -5.05
CA MET A 1 45.56 48.53 -5.06
C MET A 1 44.14 48.10 -4.71
N ASP A 2 43.56 47.26 -5.47
CA ASP A 2 42.25 46.72 -5.14
C ASP A 2 42.38 45.97 -3.80
N ILE A 3 41.37 46.06 -2.90
CA ILE A 3 41.39 45.35 -1.61
C ILE A 3 41.62 43.84 -1.78
N ALA A 4 41.09 43.25 -2.82
CA ALA A 4 41.26 41.82 -3.14
C ALA A 4 42.75 41.47 -3.45
N GLU A 5 43.43 42.32 -4.21
CA GLU A 5 44.87 42.16 -4.49
C GLU A 5 45.69 42.37 -3.20
N GLN A 6 45.37 43.36 -2.39
CA GLN A 6 46.00 43.59 -1.12
C GLN A 6 45.89 42.42 -0.15
N LEU A 7 44.69 41.81 -0.03
CA LEU A 7 44.48 40.62 0.81
C LEU A 7 45.22 39.40 0.28
N GLN A 8 45.39 39.28 -1.04
CA GLN A 8 46.13 38.20 -1.63
C GLN A 8 47.63 38.31 -1.37
N GLU A 9 48.17 39.52 -1.42
CA GLU A 9 49.59 39.79 -1.07
C GLU A 9 49.85 39.54 0.43
N LEU A 10 48.95 39.98 1.31
CA LEU A 10 49.07 39.74 2.76
C LEU A 10 49.01 38.25 3.09
N ALA A 11 48.15 37.47 2.41
CA ALA A 11 48.09 36.03 2.57
C ALA A 11 49.40 35.36 2.08
N ALA A 12 49.94 35.81 0.95
CA ALA A 12 51.17 35.25 0.35
C ALA A 12 52.41 35.48 1.23
N CYS A 13 52.49 36.56 1.98
CA CYS A 13 53.58 36.84 2.94
C CYS A 13 53.31 36.38 4.37
N GLY A 14 52.18 35.72 4.61
CA GLY A 14 51.81 35.20 5.97
C GLY A 14 51.42 36.25 7.00
N ALA A 15 51.09 37.47 6.56
CA ALA A 15 50.66 38.55 7.41
C ALA A 15 49.17 38.48 7.79
N TYR A 16 48.76 37.36 8.40
CA TYR A 16 47.35 37.01 8.62
C TYR A 16 46.61 37.96 9.58
N GLY A 17 47.34 38.52 10.55
CA GLY A 17 46.78 39.53 11.46
C GLY A 17 46.42 40.86 10.75
N GLU A 18 47.27 41.30 9.82
CA GLU A 18 47.01 42.49 9.00
C GLU A 18 45.88 42.22 7.99
N LEU A 19 45.86 41.00 7.39
CA LEU A 19 44.80 40.57 6.51
C LEU A 19 43.43 40.63 7.20
N CYS A 20 43.30 40.06 8.40
CA CYS A 20 42.04 40.11 9.16
C CYS A 20 41.63 41.55 9.50
N ALA A 21 42.55 42.41 9.82
CA ALA A 21 42.25 43.83 10.15
C ALA A 21 41.74 44.58 8.91
N GLU A 22 42.43 44.48 7.77
CA GLU A 22 42.04 45.14 6.52
C GLU A 22 40.71 44.59 5.96
N ALA A 23 40.51 43.27 6.00
CA ALA A 23 39.27 42.64 5.57
C ALA A 23 38.07 43.10 6.43
N ARG A 24 38.20 43.11 7.76
CA ARG A 24 37.15 43.58 8.65
C ARG A 24 36.85 45.09 8.45
N ALA A 25 37.91 45.92 8.22
CA ALA A 25 37.72 47.32 7.93
C ALA A 25 36.93 47.55 6.64
N TYR A 26 37.17 46.76 5.62
CA TYR A 26 36.41 46.82 4.35
C TYR A 26 34.94 46.38 4.55
N LEU A 27 34.70 45.31 5.25
CA LEU A 27 33.34 44.79 5.49
C LEU A 27 32.51 45.68 6.46
N ALA A 28 33.18 46.56 7.19
CA ALA A 28 32.53 47.55 8.06
C ALA A 28 32.16 48.86 7.31
N LEU A 29 32.47 49.03 6.05
CA LEU A 29 32.05 50.17 5.23
C LEU A 29 30.52 50.11 5.01
N ASP A 30 29.92 51.29 4.79
CA ASP A 30 28.52 51.36 4.38
C ASP A 30 28.27 50.60 3.08
N ALA A 31 27.10 49.98 2.94
CA ALA A 31 26.75 49.06 1.81
C ALA A 31 26.87 49.77 0.44
N ASP A 32 26.64 51.08 0.38
CA ASP A 32 26.79 51.90 -0.83
C ASP A 32 28.25 52.15 -1.24
N LYS A 33 29.20 51.82 -0.37
CA LYS A 33 30.65 51.95 -0.59
C LYS A 33 31.35 50.61 -0.85
N GLN A 34 30.62 49.50 -0.77
CA GLN A 34 31.12 48.17 -1.05
C GLN A 34 30.70 47.73 -2.45
N ASP A 35 31.66 47.22 -3.22
CA ASP A 35 31.33 46.47 -4.39
C ASP A 35 30.94 45.01 -4.00
N GLU A 36 29.84 44.54 -4.53
CA GLU A 36 29.23 43.27 -4.13
C GLU A 36 30.14 42.05 -4.39
N ASP A 37 30.82 42.06 -5.51
CA ASP A 37 31.78 40.99 -5.85
C ASP A 37 33.01 41.01 -4.96
N THR A 38 33.51 42.23 -4.68
CA THR A 38 34.64 42.44 -3.80
C THR A 38 34.29 42.07 -2.34
N ALA A 39 33.11 42.44 -1.86
CA ALA A 39 32.65 42.09 -0.53
C ALA A 39 32.50 40.57 -0.35
N TYR A 40 32.04 39.88 -1.36
CA TYR A 40 32.01 38.43 -1.38
C TYR A 40 33.40 37.81 -1.24
N MET A 41 34.34 38.23 -2.09
CA MET A 41 35.75 37.77 -2.05
C MET A 41 36.44 38.04 -0.72
N VAL A 42 36.21 39.21 -0.14
CA VAL A 42 36.73 39.58 1.17
C VAL A 42 36.17 38.71 2.29
N ARG A 43 34.85 38.46 2.29
CA ARG A 43 34.22 37.51 3.24
C ARG A 43 34.83 36.10 3.14
N VAL A 44 35.00 35.56 1.94
CA VAL A 44 35.60 34.24 1.74
C VAL A 44 37.01 34.21 2.29
N ARG A 45 37.83 35.18 1.90
CA ARG A 45 39.24 35.20 2.30
C ARG A 45 39.43 35.42 3.82
N LEU A 46 38.62 36.29 4.42
CA LEU A 46 38.63 36.49 5.88
C LEU A 46 38.20 35.22 6.59
N GLY A 47 37.11 34.56 6.12
CA GLY A 47 36.61 33.34 6.68
C GLY A 47 37.64 32.21 6.64
N GLU A 48 38.28 31.97 5.49
CA GLU A 48 39.35 30.98 5.32
C GLU A 48 40.53 31.24 6.29
N THR A 49 40.95 32.51 6.38
CA THR A 49 42.05 32.90 7.26
C THR A 49 41.75 32.71 8.73
N LEU A 50 40.56 33.08 9.15
CA LEU A 50 40.11 32.90 10.55
C LEU A 50 40.02 31.42 10.92
N LEU A 51 39.55 30.56 10.03
CA LEU A 51 39.52 29.14 10.27
C LEU A 51 40.92 28.53 10.37
N ALA A 52 41.85 28.92 9.48
CA ALA A 52 43.22 28.49 9.58
C ALA A 52 43.90 28.91 10.89
N LEU A 53 43.73 30.18 11.29
CA LEU A 53 44.26 30.69 12.55
C LEU A 53 43.63 30.04 13.79
N SER A 54 42.35 29.78 13.74
CA SER A 54 41.64 29.14 14.86
C SER A 54 42.10 27.69 15.05
N ALA A 55 42.46 27.00 13.96
CA ALA A 55 43.01 25.64 14.02
C ALA A 55 44.37 25.59 14.69
N GLU A 56 45.17 26.63 14.53
CA GLU A 56 46.51 26.71 15.15
C GLU A 56 46.46 27.21 16.59
N SER A 57 45.56 28.20 16.87
CA SER A 57 45.52 28.93 18.17
C SER A 57 44.40 28.49 19.13
N PHE A 58 43.49 27.68 18.71
CA PHE A 58 42.29 27.27 19.42
C PHE A 58 41.37 28.46 19.80
N ASP A 59 41.31 29.51 18.96
CA ASP A 59 40.50 30.67 19.16
C ASP A 59 39.03 30.43 18.73
N ALA A 60 38.15 30.28 19.70
CA ALA A 60 36.74 30.00 19.52
C ALA A 60 35.97 31.14 18.83
N GLU A 61 36.36 32.41 19.12
CA GLU A 61 35.72 33.58 18.49
C GLU A 61 36.12 33.70 17.03
N ALA A 62 37.40 33.51 16.71
CA ALA A 62 37.89 33.49 15.33
C ALA A 62 37.24 32.37 14.53
N TYR A 63 37.11 31.22 15.13
CA TYR A 63 36.42 30.06 14.51
C TYR A 63 34.97 30.40 14.19
N ALA A 64 34.20 30.89 15.16
CA ALA A 64 32.78 31.19 14.97
C ALA A 64 32.57 32.32 13.95
N GLU A 65 33.45 33.36 13.96
CA GLU A 65 33.44 34.41 12.95
C GLU A 65 33.77 33.89 11.55
N GLY A 66 34.77 33.05 11.43
CA GLY A 66 35.20 32.42 10.15
C GLY A 66 34.07 31.59 9.54
N VAL A 67 33.43 30.72 10.33
CA VAL A 67 32.29 29.95 9.89
C VAL A 67 31.13 30.83 9.44
N ARG A 68 30.76 31.89 10.20
CA ARG A 68 29.68 32.80 9.80
C ARG A 68 29.94 33.50 8.48
N LEU A 69 31.15 33.95 8.26
CA LEU A 69 31.54 34.63 7.02
C LEU A 69 31.47 33.72 5.80
N LEU A 70 31.97 32.48 5.93
CA LEU A 70 31.90 31.47 4.85
C LEU A 70 30.50 31.00 4.57
N MET A 71 29.67 30.87 5.61
CA MET A 71 28.27 30.55 5.44
C MET A 71 27.49 31.68 4.75
N THR A 72 27.74 32.94 5.12
CA THR A 72 27.16 34.10 4.44
C THR A 72 27.56 34.12 2.96
N ALA A 73 28.81 33.88 2.67
CA ALA A 73 29.34 33.83 1.29
C ALA A 73 28.73 32.64 0.50
N TYR A 74 28.56 31.49 1.13
CA TYR A 74 27.90 30.35 0.52
C TYR A 74 26.43 30.62 0.18
N ASN A 75 25.70 31.26 1.08
CA ASN A 75 24.32 31.66 0.86
C ASN A 75 24.15 32.66 -0.30
N GLU A 76 25.11 33.53 -0.49
CA GLU A 76 25.07 34.49 -1.60
C GLU A 76 25.27 33.88 -2.98
N ARG A 77 26.10 32.81 -3.10
CA ARG A 77 26.51 32.30 -4.42
C ARG A 77 26.57 30.78 -4.60
N GLY A 78 26.23 30.00 -3.63
CA GLY A 78 26.10 28.54 -3.74
C GLY A 78 27.36 27.80 -4.22
N ASN A 79 28.53 28.13 -3.73
CA ASN A 79 29.82 27.63 -4.24
C ASN A 79 30.18 26.27 -3.62
N THR A 80 30.38 25.24 -4.45
CA THR A 80 30.76 23.89 -4.04
C THR A 80 32.03 23.83 -3.22
N GLY A 81 33.06 24.62 -3.55
CA GLY A 81 34.31 24.67 -2.78
C GLY A 81 34.12 25.24 -1.37
N LEU A 82 33.23 26.21 -1.19
CA LEU A 82 32.87 26.70 0.14
C LEU A 82 32.09 25.66 0.92
N PHE A 83 31.24 24.89 0.27
CA PHE A 83 30.53 23.79 0.89
C PHE A 83 31.49 22.71 1.39
N GLU A 84 32.44 22.28 0.57
CA GLU A 84 33.46 21.32 0.98
C GLU A 84 34.30 21.82 2.13
N MET A 85 34.72 23.11 2.10
CA MET A 85 35.48 23.70 3.15
C MET A 85 34.68 23.79 4.47
N LEU A 86 33.44 24.27 4.44
CA LEU A 86 32.56 24.30 5.60
C LEU A 86 32.32 22.92 6.15
N SER A 87 32.08 21.95 5.30
CA SER A 87 31.93 20.54 5.67
C SER A 87 33.19 20.02 6.39
N SER A 88 34.37 20.25 5.86
CA SER A 88 35.62 19.80 6.45
C SER A 88 35.90 20.45 7.82
N VAL A 89 35.58 21.71 7.97
CA VAL A 89 35.74 22.47 9.22
C VAL A 89 34.76 22.01 10.31
N VAL A 90 33.54 21.74 9.96
CA VAL A 90 32.55 21.16 10.87
C VAL A 90 32.98 19.78 11.37
N TYR A 91 33.75 19.07 10.60
CA TYR A 91 34.15 17.70 10.87
C TYR A 91 35.47 17.52 11.66
N GLN A 92 36.33 18.52 11.70
CA GLN A 92 37.56 18.47 12.46
C GLN A 92 37.71 19.61 13.49
N PRO A 93 36.66 20.01 14.19
CA PRO A 93 36.82 21.10 15.15
C PRO A 93 37.58 20.63 16.37
N ASN A 94 38.33 21.55 16.97
CA ASN A 94 38.87 21.39 18.28
C ASN A 94 37.73 21.10 19.29
N GLU A 95 37.94 20.09 20.11
CA GLU A 95 36.92 19.62 21.06
C GLU A 95 36.53 20.68 22.10
N THR A 96 37.44 21.60 22.46
CA THR A 96 37.16 22.72 23.35
C THR A 96 36.18 23.71 22.74
N VAL A 97 36.38 24.06 21.47
CA VAL A 97 35.48 24.95 20.69
C VAL A 97 34.11 24.32 20.54
N LEU A 98 34.04 23.03 20.31
CA LEU A 98 32.76 22.30 20.20
C LEU A 98 31.99 22.31 21.51
N ARG A 99 32.68 22.14 22.67
CA ARG A 99 32.05 22.19 23.99
C ARG A 99 31.49 23.58 24.32
N GLU A 100 32.25 24.62 24.03
CA GLU A 100 31.85 26.01 24.26
C GLU A 100 30.66 26.38 23.37
N ASN A 101 30.74 26.11 22.09
CA ASN A 101 29.65 26.32 21.15
C ASN A 101 28.41 25.49 21.48
N TYR A 102 28.59 24.26 21.98
CA TYR A 102 27.50 23.44 22.46
C TYR A 102 26.70 24.11 23.57
N ALA A 103 27.38 24.61 24.59
CA ALA A 103 26.73 25.24 25.73
C ALA A 103 25.94 26.53 25.31
N GLU A 104 26.44 27.26 24.33
CA GLU A 104 25.78 28.45 23.81
C GLU A 104 24.57 28.11 22.92
N ASN A 105 24.71 27.11 22.09
CA ASN A 105 23.65 26.64 21.21
C ASN A 105 22.55 25.86 21.94
N CYS A 106 22.89 25.18 23.05
CA CYS A 106 21.88 24.56 23.92
C CYS A 106 20.97 25.65 24.54
N ARG A 107 21.50 26.82 24.86
CA ARG A 107 20.69 27.93 25.33
C ARG A 107 19.75 28.49 24.27
N ALA A 108 20.22 28.61 23.02
CA ALA A 108 19.38 29.01 21.88
C ALA A 108 18.33 27.95 21.55
N PHE A 109 18.71 26.70 21.53
CA PHE A 109 17.80 25.58 21.27
C PHE A 109 16.76 25.38 22.38
N ALA A 110 17.11 25.58 23.62
CA ALA A 110 16.18 25.57 24.76
C ALA A 110 15.11 26.67 24.69
N LEU A 111 15.37 27.79 24.02
CA LEU A 111 14.36 28.79 23.72
C LEU A 111 13.36 28.34 22.66
N LEU A 112 13.81 27.51 21.71
CA LEU A 112 12.98 26.98 20.63
C LEU A 112 12.23 25.69 21.05
N ARG A 113 12.82 24.91 21.96
CA ARG A 113 12.29 23.65 22.47
C ARG A 113 12.46 23.55 23.98
N PRO A 114 11.68 24.32 24.76
CA PRO A 114 11.83 24.39 26.23
C PRO A 114 11.59 23.07 26.94
N ASP A 115 10.86 22.14 26.30
CA ASP A 115 10.53 20.83 26.87
C ASP A 115 11.58 19.74 26.56
N ALA A 116 12.59 20.03 25.74
CA ALA A 116 13.60 19.06 25.36
C ALA A 116 14.75 19.02 26.36
N ALA A 117 14.90 17.92 27.09
CA ALA A 117 16.10 17.65 27.88
C ALA A 117 17.28 17.37 26.94
N LEU A 118 18.24 18.30 26.88
CA LEU A 118 19.45 18.13 26.09
C LEU A 118 20.45 17.28 26.89
N PRO A 119 21.02 16.23 26.28
CA PRO A 119 21.99 15.40 26.95
C PRO A 119 23.31 16.13 27.19
N ASP A 120 24.08 15.71 28.18
CA ASP A 120 25.42 16.25 28.46
C ASP A 120 26.38 15.98 27.28
N TYR A 121 27.32 16.89 27.02
CA TYR A 121 28.24 16.82 25.88
C TYR A 121 29.03 15.50 25.83
N ASP A 122 29.47 14.99 26.95
CA ASP A 122 30.27 13.76 27.02
C ASP A 122 29.45 12.49 26.73
N HIS A 123 28.13 12.54 26.92
CA HIS A 123 27.19 11.47 26.64
C HIS A 123 26.38 11.71 25.39
N LEU A 124 26.71 12.75 24.65
CA LEU A 124 25.99 13.18 23.49
C LEU A 124 26.22 12.23 22.32
N PRO A 125 25.15 11.72 21.79
CA PRO A 125 25.18 11.35 20.39
C PRO A 125 25.24 12.58 19.46
N VAL A 126 25.08 13.82 19.97
CA VAL A 126 24.86 15.02 19.14
C VAL A 126 25.89 16.10 19.42
N LEU A 127 26.45 16.70 18.35
CA LEU A 127 27.32 17.87 18.39
C LEU A 127 26.54 19.10 17.98
N CYS A 128 26.69 20.21 18.71
CA CYS A 128 26.11 21.50 18.36
C CYS A 128 27.00 22.29 17.43
N PHE A 129 26.37 22.93 16.46
CA PHE A 129 27.04 23.77 15.49
C PHE A 129 26.35 25.15 15.42
N PRO A 130 27.05 26.25 15.70
CA PRO A 130 26.44 27.58 15.62
C PRO A 130 26.30 27.99 14.16
N ILE A 131 25.07 28.32 13.76
CA ILE A 131 24.79 28.87 12.44
C ILE A 131 24.69 30.36 12.48
N SER A 132 24.11 30.90 13.56
CA SER A 132 24.05 32.33 13.84
C SER A 132 23.90 32.59 15.36
N ASN A 133 23.85 33.85 15.80
CA ASN A 133 23.63 34.17 17.23
C ASN A 133 22.30 33.66 17.80
N THR A 134 21.37 33.23 16.93
CA THR A 134 20.02 32.80 17.33
C THR A 134 19.70 31.37 16.87
N ASN A 135 20.49 30.77 15.97
CA ASN A 135 20.18 29.51 15.35
C ASN A 135 21.29 28.47 15.63
N ALA A 136 20.89 27.32 16.12
CA ALA A 136 21.78 26.17 16.38
C ALA A 136 21.28 24.90 15.75
N VAL A 137 22.21 24.08 15.26
CA VAL A 137 21.93 22.75 14.74
C VAL A 137 22.65 21.70 15.57
N LEU A 138 21.93 20.66 15.92
CA LEU A 138 22.43 19.55 16.70
C LEU A 138 22.75 18.37 15.77
N PHE A 139 24.04 17.97 15.73
CA PHE A 139 24.50 16.82 14.95
C PHE A 139 24.98 15.71 15.86
N THR A 140 24.59 14.45 15.59
CA THR A 140 25.21 13.33 16.32
C THR A 140 26.63 13.07 15.83
N LYS A 141 27.47 12.48 16.68
CA LYS A 141 28.81 12.05 16.26
C LYS A 141 28.79 11.00 15.13
N GLU A 142 27.73 10.23 15.05
CA GLU A 142 27.50 9.23 14.03
C GLU A 142 27.03 9.86 12.72
N HIS A 143 26.28 10.94 12.78
CA HIS A 143 25.90 11.77 11.64
C HIS A 143 27.09 12.31 10.88
N ARG A 144 28.15 12.61 11.58
CA ARG A 144 29.41 13.00 10.95
C ARG A 144 29.91 11.99 9.94
N ARG A 145 30.03 10.72 10.36
CA ARG A 145 30.51 9.66 9.47
C ARG A 145 29.65 9.50 8.25
N PHE A 146 28.37 9.62 8.43
CA PHE A 146 27.39 9.45 7.38
C PHE A 146 27.37 10.61 6.40
N LEU A 147 27.33 11.84 6.89
CA LEU A 147 27.35 13.04 6.05
C LEU A 147 28.67 13.19 5.28
N MET A 148 29.76 12.62 5.80
CA MET A 148 31.09 12.62 5.15
C MET A 148 31.28 11.53 4.12
N GLY A 149 30.55 10.43 4.22
CA GLY A 149 30.92 9.22 3.49
C GLY A 149 30.26 9.05 2.13
N GLU A 150 28.99 9.40 1.95
CA GLU A 150 28.25 8.90 0.80
C GLU A 150 27.05 9.74 0.30
N ARG A 151 26.66 10.87 0.93
CA ARG A 151 25.49 11.67 0.51
C ARG A 151 25.70 13.18 0.66
N GLU A 152 26.27 13.80 -0.36
CA GLU A 152 26.32 15.25 -0.52
C GLU A 152 24.91 15.89 -0.47
N ASP A 153 23.89 15.19 -0.99
CA ASP A 153 22.56 15.75 -1.19
C ASP A 153 21.76 15.96 0.11
N GLY A 154 21.83 15.03 1.05
CA GLY A 154 21.16 15.16 2.34
C GLY A 154 21.75 16.28 3.18
N TRP A 155 23.05 16.50 3.08
CA TRP A 155 23.77 17.60 3.70
C TRP A 155 23.43 18.93 3.07
N GLN A 156 23.35 19.02 1.75
CA GLN A 156 22.92 20.22 1.03
C GLN A 156 21.48 20.60 1.39
N MET A 157 20.56 19.67 1.38
CA MET A 157 19.17 19.92 1.78
C MET A 157 19.08 20.46 3.20
N LEU A 158 19.79 19.83 4.14
CA LEU A 158 19.83 20.28 5.50
C LEU A 158 20.44 21.66 5.65
N TYR A 159 21.57 21.87 4.99
CA TYR A 159 22.30 23.09 5.03
C TYR A 159 21.47 24.24 4.46
N HIS A 160 20.83 24.05 3.32
CA HIS A 160 19.89 25.03 2.76
C HIS A 160 18.71 25.29 3.70
N ALA A 161 18.08 24.27 4.24
CA ALA A 161 16.98 24.42 5.17
C ALA A 161 17.35 25.23 6.42
N LEU A 162 18.56 25.06 6.93
CA LEU A 162 19.04 25.74 8.15
C LEU A 162 19.53 27.16 7.89
N ILE A 163 20.04 27.44 6.70
CA ILE A 163 20.58 28.76 6.34
C ILE A 163 19.46 29.74 5.94
N PHE A 164 18.42 29.25 5.30
CA PHE A 164 17.31 30.06 4.80
C PHE A 164 16.18 30.28 5.80
N SER A 165 16.19 29.62 6.96
CA SER A 165 15.17 29.76 8.01
C SER A 165 15.50 30.88 9.03
N HIS A 166 15.88 32.06 8.59
CA HIS A 166 16.52 33.07 9.42
C HIS A 166 15.68 33.64 10.58
N ASP A 167 14.36 33.60 10.52
CA ASP A 167 13.52 34.33 11.51
C ASP A 167 12.31 33.52 12.01
N ASP A 168 12.10 32.28 11.63
CA ASP A 168 10.95 31.48 12.01
C ASP A 168 11.35 30.26 12.86
N ALA A 169 10.98 30.27 14.14
CA ALA A 169 11.25 29.21 15.11
C ALA A 169 10.61 27.87 14.69
N ASP A 170 9.46 27.90 14.02
CA ASP A 170 8.77 26.73 13.52
C ASP A 170 9.49 26.12 12.32
N GLU A 171 10.08 26.94 11.47
CA GLU A 171 10.86 26.45 10.33
C GLU A 171 12.20 25.84 10.77
N LEU A 172 12.85 26.42 11.77
CA LEU A 172 14.05 25.85 12.39
C LEU A 172 13.76 24.52 13.07
N THR A 173 12.63 24.41 13.75
CA THR A 173 12.17 23.16 14.38
C THR A 173 11.93 22.08 13.31
N ARG A 174 11.22 22.40 12.24
CA ARG A 174 11.02 21.49 11.10
C ARG A 174 12.32 21.10 10.42
N ALA A 175 13.26 22.02 10.26
CA ALA A 175 14.58 21.72 9.71
C ALA A 175 15.39 20.77 10.61
N ALA A 176 15.35 20.96 11.93
CA ALA A 176 15.98 20.07 12.90
C ALA A 176 15.33 18.67 12.90
N GLU A 177 14.01 18.61 12.75
CA GLU A 177 13.27 17.34 12.62
C GLU A 177 13.62 16.60 11.33
N ARG A 178 13.71 17.31 10.18
CA ARG A 178 14.16 16.72 8.91
C ARG A 178 15.58 16.16 9.02
N PHE A 179 16.45 16.91 9.66
CA PHE A 179 17.80 16.44 9.91
C PHE A 179 17.84 15.19 10.79
N SER A 180 17.13 15.20 11.89
CA SER A 180 17.04 14.03 12.78
C SER A 180 16.47 12.81 12.06
N ARG A 181 15.55 13.02 11.12
CA ARG A 181 15.02 11.95 10.25
C ARG A 181 16.07 11.44 9.28
N ALA A 182 16.71 12.31 8.53
CA ALA A 182 17.75 11.91 7.56
C ALA A 182 18.86 11.09 8.21
N VAL A 183 19.20 11.46 9.42
CA VAL A 183 20.22 10.77 10.21
C VAL A 183 19.77 9.43 10.74
N ARG A 184 18.54 9.36 11.24
CA ARG A 184 17.94 8.09 11.62
C ARG A 184 17.91 7.14 10.43
N ASP A 185 17.48 7.64 9.26
CA ASP A 185 17.39 6.85 8.04
C ASP A 185 18.76 6.33 7.60
N ALA A 186 19.77 7.15 7.75
CA ALA A 186 21.15 6.77 7.51
C ALA A 186 21.65 5.66 8.42
N ARG A 187 21.35 5.78 9.70
CA ARG A 187 21.73 4.74 10.66
C ARG A 187 20.98 3.45 10.43
N VAL A 188 19.71 3.55 10.02
CA VAL A 188 18.91 2.38 9.60
C VAL A 188 19.58 1.67 8.44
N GLN A 189 20.00 2.39 7.38
CA GLN A 189 20.69 1.80 6.23
C GLN A 189 22.02 1.15 6.61
N GLU A 190 22.81 1.80 7.45
CA GLU A 190 24.07 1.23 7.96
C GLU A 190 23.82 -0.07 8.73
N CYS A 191 22.87 -0.07 9.66
CA CYS A 191 22.52 -1.27 10.42
C CYS A 191 21.98 -2.37 9.51
N ALA A 192 21.10 -2.05 8.56
CA ALA A 192 20.57 -3.00 7.58
C ALA A 192 21.69 -3.68 6.78
N ALA A 193 22.64 -2.89 6.25
CA ALA A 193 23.77 -3.41 5.51
C ALA A 193 24.67 -4.31 6.38
N GLN A 194 24.92 -3.91 7.63
CA GLN A 194 25.70 -4.73 8.58
C GLN A 194 25.01 -6.05 8.91
N LEU A 195 23.69 -6.04 9.07
CA LEU A 195 22.90 -7.25 9.35
C LEU A 195 22.90 -8.21 8.16
N MET A 196 22.72 -7.70 6.93
CA MET A 196 22.75 -8.53 5.74
C MET A 196 24.14 -9.14 5.47
N ASP A 197 25.20 -8.38 5.69
CA ASP A 197 26.57 -8.89 5.63
C ASP A 197 26.84 -9.95 6.74
N ALA A 198 26.34 -9.74 7.95
CA ALA A 198 26.44 -10.71 9.05
C ALA A 198 25.69 -12.02 8.71
N VAL A 199 24.51 -11.94 8.11
CA VAL A 199 23.75 -13.11 7.62
C VAL A 199 24.59 -13.90 6.61
N GLN A 200 25.19 -13.22 5.61
CA GLN A 200 26.02 -13.88 4.61
C GLN A 200 27.24 -14.58 5.22
N ARG A 201 27.80 -14.02 6.29
CA ARG A 201 28.95 -14.60 7.01
C ARG A 201 28.57 -15.59 8.12
N ASN A 202 27.29 -15.80 8.37
CA ASN A 202 26.77 -16.54 9.54
C ASN A 202 27.31 -15.98 10.87
N ASP A 203 27.46 -14.67 10.98
CA ASP A 203 27.89 -13.98 12.20
C ASP A 203 26.68 -13.51 13.03
N PHE A 204 26.31 -14.30 14.00
CA PHE A 204 25.26 -14.01 14.98
C PHE A 204 25.83 -13.65 16.36
N GLY A 205 27.03 -13.09 16.40
CA GLY A 205 27.71 -12.70 17.63
C GLY A 205 27.07 -11.51 18.34
N THR A 206 27.54 -11.25 19.58
CA THR A 206 26.95 -10.22 20.47
C THR A 206 26.90 -8.81 19.84
N ALA A 207 27.89 -8.47 19.01
CA ALA A 207 27.92 -7.18 18.32
C ALA A 207 26.75 -7.06 17.34
N MET A 208 26.50 -8.11 16.57
CA MET A 208 25.40 -8.13 15.58
C MET A 208 24.04 -8.22 16.24
N GLN A 209 23.92 -8.90 17.39
CA GLN A 209 22.69 -8.87 18.19
C GLN A 209 22.34 -7.43 18.64
N ARG A 210 23.32 -6.66 19.09
CA ARG A 210 23.10 -5.24 19.44
C ARG A 210 22.72 -4.39 18.24
N CYS A 211 23.35 -4.63 17.11
CA CYS A 211 23.00 -3.96 15.85
C CYS A 211 21.56 -4.28 15.44
N ALA A 212 21.13 -5.54 15.55
CA ALA A 212 19.78 -5.97 15.25
C ALA A 212 18.74 -5.31 16.18
N GLU A 213 18.99 -5.27 17.47
CA GLU A 213 18.10 -4.58 18.43
C GLU A 213 18.04 -3.05 18.17
N GLU A 214 19.17 -2.45 17.82
CA GLU A 214 19.22 -1.05 17.43
C GLU A 214 18.42 -0.80 16.15
N TYR A 215 18.62 -1.62 15.12
CA TYR A 215 17.86 -1.55 13.88
C TYR A 215 16.36 -1.64 14.13
N HIS A 216 15.92 -2.66 14.87
CA HIS A 216 14.51 -2.87 15.18
C HIS A 216 13.87 -1.69 15.92
N ARG A 217 14.63 -1.05 16.82
CA ARG A 217 14.17 0.16 17.52
C ARG A 217 14.04 1.37 16.59
N LEU A 218 14.92 1.52 15.61
CA LEU A 218 14.95 2.66 14.69
C LEU A 218 13.96 2.50 13.53
N CYS A 219 13.78 1.27 13.04
CA CYS A 219 12.93 0.91 11.91
C CYS A 219 12.14 -0.38 12.20
N PRO A 220 11.11 -0.33 13.04
CA PRO A 220 10.34 -1.52 13.38
C PRO A 220 9.56 -2.08 12.19
N GLU A 221 9.33 -1.27 11.14
CA GLU A 221 8.67 -1.69 9.90
C GLU A 221 9.61 -2.40 8.91
N GLY A 222 10.93 -2.31 9.09
CA GLY A 222 11.92 -2.98 8.23
C GLY A 222 12.00 -4.48 8.48
N GLU A 223 12.39 -5.24 7.47
CA GLU A 223 12.43 -6.70 7.49
C GLU A 223 13.77 -7.29 7.95
N GLU A 224 14.86 -6.51 7.93
CA GLU A 224 16.22 -7.01 8.14
C GLU A 224 16.45 -7.59 9.55
N TYR A 225 15.72 -7.08 10.54
CA TYR A 225 15.75 -7.67 11.89
C TYR A 225 15.21 -9.10 11.88
N GLU A 226 14.05 -9.28 11.29
CA GLU A 226 13.39 -10.59 11.21
C GLU A 226 14.17 -11.55 10.32
N ILE A 227 14.76 -11.07 9.22
CA ILE A 227 15.66 -11.88 8.38
C ILE A 227 16.84 -12.36 9.21
N PHE A 228 17.53 -11.46 9.91
CA PHE A 228 18.66 -11.80 10.77
C PHE A 228 18.26 -12.83 11.85
N ARG A 229 17.12 -12.66 12.52
CA ARG A 229 16.63 -13.57 13.56
C ARG A 229 16.21 -14.92 12.97
N ALA A 230 15.61 -14.96 11.80
CA ALA A 230 15.23 -16.20 11.11
C ALA A 230 16.48 -17.01 10.73
N GLU A 231 17.51 -16.36 10.21
CA GLU A 231 18.78 -16.99 9.85
C GLU A 231 19.54 -17.51 11.07
N GLU A 232 19.57 -16.74 12.15
CA GLU A 232 20.12 -17.20 13.43
C GLU A 232 19.40 -18.45 13.92
N ALA A 233 18.06 -18.48 13.87
CA ALA A 233 17.25 -19.61 14.24
C ALA A 233 17.52 -20.85 13.35
N LEU A 234 17.64 -20.66 12.03
CA LEU A 234 18.03 -21.72 11.10
C LEU A 234 19.40 -22.31 11.44
N ALA A 235 20.39 -21.44 11.73
CA ALA A 235 21.74 -21.89 12.13
C ALA A 235 21.70 -22.71 13.44
N ARG A 236 20.81 -22.37 14.35
CA ARG A 236 20.58 -23.09 15.61
C ARG A 236 19.62 -24.27 15.47
N LYS A 237 19.01 -24.49 14.31
CA LYS A 237 17.98 -25.51 14.06
C LYS A 237 16.72 -25.35 14.91
N ASP A 238 16.43 -24.13 15.34
CA ASP A 238 15.19 -23.75 16.02
C ASP A 238 14.13 -23.43 14.96
N MET A 239 13.42 -24.46 14.51
CA MET A 239 12.47 -24.33 13.39
C MET A 239 11.25 -23.47 13.74
N ASP A 240 10.79 -23.50 14.99
CA ASP A 240 9.63 -22.70 15.42
C ASP A 240 9.97 -21.21 15.37
N ALA A 241 11.13 -20.82 15.89
CA ALA A 241 11.61 -19.44 15.78
C ALA A 241 11.89 -19.05 14.33
N ALA A 242 12.49 -19.95 13.52
CA ALA A 242 12.77 -19.68 12.10
C ALA A 242 11.49 -19.43 11.31
N PHE A 243 10.42 -20.20 11.52
CA PHE A 243 9.11 -19.95 10.91
C PHE A 243 8.49 -18.63 11.38
N SER A 244 8.55 -18.36 12.67
CA SER A 244 7.98 -17.15 13.25
C SER A 244 8.61 -15.90 12.64
N TYR A 245 9.94 -15.79 12.70
CA TYR A 245 10.66 -14.65 12.14
C TYR A 245 10.63 -14.61 10.61
N GLY A 246 10.75 -15.75 9.92
CA GLY A 246 10.67 -15.81 8.47
C GLY A 246 9.32 -15.33 7.93
N LYS A 247 8.21 -15.74 8.54
CA LYS A 247 6.87 -15.23 8.19
C LYS A 247 6.72 -13.74 8.53
N ALA A 248 7.25 -13.29 9.66
CA ALA A 248 7.21 -11.88 10.04
C ALA A 248 7.99 -11.01 9.05
N ALA A 249 9.19 -11.42 8.63
CA ALA A 249 9.96 -10.76 7.59
C ALA A 249 9.17 -10.68 6.28
N TYR A 250 8.63 -11.81 5.84
CA TYR A 250 7.83 -11.88 4.62
C TYR A 250 6.60 -10.97 4.68
N ASN A 251 5.86 -10.95 5.78
CA ASN A 251 4.68 -10.10 5.92
C ASN A 251 5.01 -8.61 5.87
N LYS A 252 6.19 -8.21 6.36
CA LYS A 252 6.67 -6.83 6.25
C LYS A 252 7.04 -6.44 4.82
N ARG A 253 7.62 -7.36 4.05
CA ARG A 253 8.12 -7.09 2.69
C ARG A 253 7.92 -8.29 1.77
N LYS A 254 6.67 -8.47 1.30
CA LYS A 254 6.28 -9.64 0.49
C LYS A 254 6.98 -9.71 -0.87
N MET A 255 7.34 -8.57 -1.44
CA MET A 255 8.05 -8.50 -2.72
C MET A 255 9.57 -8.57 -2.58
N SER A 256 10.11 -8.55 -1.37
CA SER A 256 11.55 -8.64 -1.16
C SER A 256 12.09 -10.03 -1.51
N PRO A 257 13.04 -10.14 -2.45
CA PRO A 257 13.70 -11.42 -2.74
C PRO A 257 14.35 -12.05 -1.52
N HIS A 258 14.85 -11.22 -0.59
CA HIS A 258 15.51 -11.70 0.62
C HIS A 258 14.54 -12.40 1.59
N THR A 259 13.34 -11.85 1.79
CA THR A 259 12.33 -12.47 2.66
C THR A 259 11.81 -13.78 2.07
N CYS A 260 11.65 -13.84 0.75
CA CYS A 260 11.28 -15.06 0.04
C CYS A 260 12.40 -16.12 0.12
N ASP A 261 13.66 -15.74 -0.03
CA ASP A 261 14.80 -16.65 0.10
C ASP A 261 14.90 -17.26 1.51
N VAL A 262 14.74 -16.46 2.55
CA VAL A 262 14.70 -16.94 3.93
C VAL A 262 13.57 -17.96 4.12
N LEU A 263 12.37 -17.66 3.68
CA LEU A 263 11.24 -18.59 3.77
C LEU A 263 11.47 -19.86 2.97
N SER A 264 12.06 -19.78 1.79
CA SER A 264 12.43 -20.95 0.99
C SER A 264 13.34 -21.88 1.83
N ARG A 265 14.38 -21.34 2.45
CA ARG A 265 15.30 -22.14 3.29
C ARG A 265 14.63 -22.70 4.53
N VAL A 266 13.75 -21.93 5.19
CA VAL A 266 12.95 -22.42 6.32
C VAL A 266 12.10 -23.61 5.89
N TYR A 267 11.36 -23.51 4.80
CA TYR A 267 10.52 -24.60 4.30
C TYR A 267 11.34 -25.82 3.86
N GLN A 268 12.50 -25.60 3.23
CA GLN A 268 13.39 -26.69 2.82
C GLN A 268 13.90 -27.49 4.02
N GLN A 269 14.37 -26.80 5.06
CA GLN A 269 14.86 -27.47 6.26
C GLN A 269 13.74 -28.17 7.06
N ALA A 270 12.52 -27.66 6.96
CA ALA A 270 11.32 -28.24 7.57
C ALA A 270 10.76 -29.45 6.78
N GLY A 271 11.31 -29.78 5.59
CA GLY A 271 10.86 -30.89 4.78
C GLY A 271 9.63 -30.63 3.92
N TYR A 272 9.41 -29.38 3.53
CA TYR A 272 8.34 -28.95 2.61
C TYR A 272 8.93 -28.45 1.27
N PRO A 273 9.44 -29.35 0.40
CA PRO A 273 10.17 -28.93 -0.79
C PRO A 273 9.33 -28.17 -1.82
N ASP A 274 8.03 -28.46 -1.89
CA ASP A 274 7.07 -27.78 -2.76
C ASP A 274 6.97 -26.27 -2.38
N ARG A 275 6.85 -25.96 -1.11
CA ARG A 275 6.81 -24.57 -0.61
C ARG A 275 8.15 -23.89 -0.73
N ALA A 276 9.23 -24.60 -0.41
CA ALA A 276 10.59 -24.09 -0.57
C ALA A 276 10.82 -23.65 -2.02
N MET A 277 10.39 -24.47 -2.99
CA MET A 277 10.52 -24.17 -4.42
C MET A 277 9.72 -22.93 -4.82
N LEU A 278 8.47 -22.77 -4.34
CA LEU A 278 7.67 -21.59 -4.65
C LEU A 278 8.35 -20.31 -4.15
N PHE A 279 8.78 -20.29 -2.90
CA PHE A 279 9.45 -19.11 -2.35
C PHE A 279 10.83 -18.86 -3.00
N MET A 280 11.52 -19.90 -3.42
CA MET A 280 12.73 -19.77 -4.21
C MET A 280 12.46 -19.10 -5.57
N MET A 281 11.37 -19.46 -6.25
CA MET A 281 10.97 -18.80 -7.50
C MET A 281 10.68 -17.30 -7.28
N LEU A 282 10.09 -16.95 -6.15
CA LEU A 282 9.78 -15.56 -5.82
C LEU A 282 11.01 -14.77 -5.35
N SER A 283 12.04 -15.44 -4.84
CA SER A 283 13.29 -14.79 -4.42
C SER A 283 14.17 -14.36 -5.59
N VAL A 284 13.89 -14.84 -6.81
CA VAL A 284 14.65 -14.49 -8.01
C VAL A 284 14.01 -13.26 -8.65
N ASP A 285 14.77 -12.20 -8.74
CA ASP A 285 14.37 -10.95 -9.37
C ASP A 285 14.34 -11.08 -10.91
N ARG A 286 13.49 -11.97 -11.43
CA ARG A 286 13.30 -12.18 -12.86
C ARG A 286 12.18 -13.18 -13.15
N ASP A 287 11.68 -13.12 -14.37
CA ASP A 287 10.65 -14.02 -14.86
C ASP A 287 11.18 -15.41 -15.23
N TYR A 288 12.43 -15.71 -14.95
CA TYR A 288 13.06 -16.96 -15.32
C TYR A 288 13.89 -17.56 -14.18
N LEU A 289 13.64 -18.82 -13.86
CA LEU A 289 14.38 -19.62 -12.90
C LEU A 289 15.04 -20.80 -13.64
N SER A 290 16.36 -20.84 -13.63
CA SER A 290 17.12 -21.95 -14.21
C SER A 290 17.10 -23.18 -13.31
N PHE A 291 17.03 -24.37 -13.91
CA PHE A 291 17.20 -25.60 -13.17
C PHE A 291 18.66 -25.82 -12.77
N PRO A 292 18.92 -26.58 -11.68
CA PRO A 292 20.25 -27.07 -11.38
C PRO A 292 20.84 -27.85 -12.54
N GLU A 293 22.15 -27.78 -12.73
CA GLU A 293 22.85 -28.55 -13.77
C GLU A 293 22.85 -30.08 -13.48
N ASP A 294 22.77 -30.45 -12.19
CA ASP A 294 22.68 -31.84 -11.78
C ASP A 294 21.32 -32.47 -12.17
N PRO A 295 21.31 -33.57 -12.96
CA PRO A 295 20.06 -34.16 -13.47
C PRO A 295 19.08 -34.62 -12.37
N ASP A 296 19.58 -35.16 -11.27
CA ASP A 296 18.75 -35.65 -10.16
C ASP A 296 18.12 -34.47 -9.38
N ALA A 297 18.88 -33.41 -9.19
CA ALA A 297 18.38 -32.17 -8.58
C ALA A 297 17.36 -31.46 -9.49
N MET A 298 17.62 -31.46 -10.81
CA MET A 298 16.68 -30.93 -11.80
C MET A 298 15.37 -31.71 -11.81
N GLU A 299 15.41 -33.04 -11.82
CA GLU A 299 14.21 -33.89 -11.77
C GLU A 299 13.42 -33.66 -10.47
N SER A 300 14.11 -33.53 -9.35
CA SER A 300 13.51 -33.21 -8.06
C SER A 300 12.82 -31.85 -8.07
N CYS A 301 13.43 -30.82 -8.67
CA CYS A 301 12.84 -29.49 -8.83
C CYS A 301 11.59 -29.54 -9.72
N ILE A 302 11.64 -30.23 -10.84
CA ILE A 302 10.50 -30.40 -11.76
C ILE A 302 9.35 -31.13 -11.05
N TYR A 303 9.68 -32.19 -10.29
CA TYR A 303 8.69 -32.93 -9.51
C TYR A 303 8.02 -32.06 -8.45
N ALA A 304 8.82 -31.30 -7.67
CA ALA A 304 8.30 -30.40 -6.65
C ALA A 304 7.38 -29.31 -7.23
N LEU A 305 7.77 -28.70 -8.37
CA LEU A 305 6.94 -27.74 -9.08
C LEU A 305 5.63 -28.37 -9.59
N LYS A 306 5.69 -29.54 -10.21
CA LYS A 306 4.50 -30.26 -10.65
C LYS A 306 3.58 -30.58 -9.47
N ALA A 307 4.12 -31.05 -8.35
CA ALA A 307 3.35 -31.33 -7.14
C ALA A 307 2.69 -30.08 -6.59
N ALA A 308 3.39 -28.97 -6.56
CA ALA A 308 2.84 -27.68 -6.10
C ALA A 308 1.65 -27.21 -6.94
N PHE A 309 1.67 -27.48 -8.24
CA PHE A 309 0.60 -27.07 -9.16
C PHE A 309 -0.48 -28.11 -9.39
N THR A 310 -0.20 -29.41 -9.30
CA THR A 310 -1.18 -30.46 -9.56
C THR A 310 -2.09 -30.81 -8.40
N ASN A 311 -1.71 -30.45 -7.17
CA ASN A 311 -2.57 -30.60 -6.00
C ASN A 311 -3.65 -29.52 -5.91
N ALA A 312 -3.72 -28.69 -6.92
CA ALA A 312 -4.67 -27.60 -7.01
C ALA A 312 -6.10 -28.12 -7.20
N GLN A 313 -7.00 -27.81 -6.26
CA GLN A 313 -8.42 -28.15 -6.37
C GLN A 313 -9.26 -27.00 -6.90
N PHE A 314 -8.78 -25.78 -6.74
CA PHE A 314 -9.43 -24.59 -7.19
C PHE A 314 -8.39 -23.51 -7.54
N ALA A 315 -8.52 -22.91 -8.69
CA ALA A 315 -7.66 -21.83 -9.12
C ALA A 315 -8.37 -20.96 -10.16
N PRO A 316 -9.02 -19.88 -9.78
CA PRO A 316 -9.61 -18.93 -10.73
C PRO A 316 -8.57 -18.23 -11.59
N PHE A 317 -7.30 -18.18 -11.20
CA PHE A 317 -6.24 -17.61 -12.02
C PHE A 317 -5.06 -18.53 -12.17
N ILE A 318 -4.36 -18.39 -13.27
CA ILE A 318 -3.16 -19.15 -13.53
C ILE A 318 -1.95 -18.25 -13.71
N THR A 319 -0.84 -18.72 -13.15
CA THR A 319 0.49 -18.32 -13.54
C THR A 319 0.86 -19.09 -14.81
N ASP A 320 1.21 -18.40 -15.87
CA ASP A 320 1.87 -19.00 -17.02
C ASP A 320 3.26 -19.47 -16.59
N VAL A 321 3.35 -20.73 -16.21
CA VAL A 321 4.63 -21.37 -15.90
C VAL A 321 4.96 -22.31 -17.05
N VAL A 322 6.00 -22.01 -17.78
CA VAL A 322 6.58 -22.91 -18.78
C VAL A 322 7.78 -23.58 -18.15
N ILE A 323 7.73 -24.91 -18.04
CA ILE A 323 8.83 -25.74 -17.56
C ILE A 323 9.41 -26.45 -18.77
N ASP A 324 10.67 -26.22 -19.08
CA ASP A 324 11.41 -26.92 -20.11
C ASP A 324 12.75 -27.46 -19.58
N SER A 325 13.59 -27.99 -20.42
CA SER A 325 14.91 -28.53 -20.05
C SER A 325 15.92 -27.48 -19.59
N HIS A 326 15.60 -26.18 -19.72
CA HIS A 326 16.50 -25.09 -19.39
C HIS A 326 16.06 -24.37 -18.10
N GLY A 327 14.79 -24.50 -17.70
CA GLY A 327 14.30 -23.87 -16.51
C GLY A 327 12.80 -23.62 -16.50
N VAL A 328 12.39 -22.66 -15.73
CA VAL A 328 11.00 -22.26 -15.52
C VAL A 328 10.86 -20.80 -15.91
N THR A 329 10.01 -20.51 -16.89
CA THR A 329 9.58 -19.14 -17.20
C THR A 329 8.27 -18.90 -16.49
N LYS A 330 8.18 -17.82 -15.71
CA LYS A 330 6.96 -17.41 -15.01
C LYS A 330 6.43 -16.10 -15.59
N LYS A 331 5.12 -16.08 -15.90
CA LYS A 331 4.36 -14.86 -16.16
C LYS A 331 3.16 -14.87 -15.23
N PHE A 332 3.01 -13.80 -14.48
CA PHE A 332 2.08 -13.76 -13.38
C PHE A 332 0.62 -13.58 -13.82
N TRP A 333 -0.13 -14.65 -13.64
CA TRP A 333 -1.55 -14.62 -13.35
C TRP A 333 -1.75 -15.56 -12.18
N ILE A 334 -2.64 -15.24 -11.31
CA ILE A 334 -2.70 -15.92 -10.04
C ILE A 334 -3.40 -17.24 -10.10
N HIS A 335 -2.89 -18.14 -9.31
CA HIS A 335 -3.62 -19.31 -8.97
C HIS A 335 -3.89 -19.46 -7.59
N VAL A 336 -5.03 -19.88 -7.18
CA VAL A 336 -5.20 -20.54 -5.92
C VAL A 336 -5.90 -21.84 -6.09
N CYS A 337 -5.44 -22.83 -5.37
CA CYS A 337 -6.17 -24.04 -5.20
C CYS A 337 -6.37 -24.30 -3.73
N GLU A 338 -7.29 -25.18 -3.41
CA GLU A 338 -7.58 -25.55 -2.03
C GLU A 338 -6.38 -26.07 -1.26
N GLU A 339 -5.39 -26.60 -1.94
CA GLU A 339 -4.18 -27.13 -1.33
C GLU A 339 -3.04 -26.12 -1.27
N LEU A 340 -3.23 -24.95 -1.84
CA LEU A 340 -2.36 -23.79 -1.64
C LEU A 340 -2.63 -22.98 -0.33
N PRO A 341 -3.44 -23.38 0.65
CA PRO A 341 -3.27 -22.86 2.01
C PRO A 341 -1.88 -23.09 2.54
N ARG A 342 -1.15 -24.01 1.90
CA ARG A 342 0.27 -24.16 2.12
C ARG A 342 1.07 -22.92 1.74
N PHE A 343 0.61 -22.10 0.80
CA PHE A 343 1.27 -20.91 0.31
C PHE A 343 0.54 -19.62 0.70
N SER A 344 -0.77 -19.71 0.93
CA SER A 344 -1.59 -18.57 1.34
C SER A 344 -2.59 -19.05 2.40
N ASP A 345 -2.61 -18.38 3.55
CA ASP A 345 -3.64 -18.56 4.56
C ASP A 345 -4.98 -17.90 4.14
N ALA A 346 -5.03 -17.32 2.92
CA ALA A 346 -6.19 -16.55 2.46
C ALA A 346 -7.45 -17.40 2.24
N LEU A 347 -7.29 -18.69 1.89
CA LEU A 347 -8.41 -19.55 1.51
C LEU A 347 -8.40 -20.95 2.16
N PRO A 348 -8.30 -21.08 3.48
CA PRO A 348 -8.08 -22.40 4.11
C PRO A 348 -9.28 -23.36 3.98
N ARG A 349 -10.49 -22.86 3.72
CA ARG A 349 -11.73 -23.65 3.78
C ARG A 349 -12.67 -23.46 2.59
N TYR A 350 -12.30 -22.67 1.59
CA TYR A 350 -13.18 -22.45 0.45
C TYR A 350 -13.24 -23.69 -0.45
N ARG A 351 -14.44 -24.12 -0.77
CA ARG A 351 -14.78 -25.28 -1.60
C ARG A 351 -15.77 -24.88 -2.67
N THR A 352 -15.67 -25.53 -3.81
CA THR A 352 -16.74 -25.53 -4.80
C THR A 352 -17.43 -26.89 -4.77
N GLY A 353 -18.74 -26.92 -4.99
CA GLY A 353 -19.43 -28.16 -5.26
C GLY A 353 -19.06 -28.74 -6.65
N LEU A 354 -18.43 -27.99 -7.52
CA LEU A 354 -18.04 -28.39 -8.85
C LEU A 354 -16.81 -29.30 -8.82
N TYR A 355 -16.91 -30.40 -9.58
CA TYR A 355 -15.74 -31.20 -9.87
C TYR A 355 -14.86 -30.49 -10.88
N ASN A 356 -13.68 -30.11 -10.43
CA ASN A 356 -12.69 -29.48 -11.26
C ASN A 356 -13.19 -28.24 -12.02
N PRO A 357 -13.55 -27.15 -11.32
CA PRO A 357 -13.93 -25.87 -11.94
C PRO A 357 -12.81 -25.28 -12.82
N TYR A 358 -11.59 -25.73 -12.63
CA TYR A 358 -10.45 -25.35 -13.43
C TYR A 358 -10.62 -25.54 -14.91
N GLY A 359 -11.28 -26.59 -15.30
CA GLY A 359 -11.35 -26.97 -16.69
C GLY A 359 -11.85 -25.88 -17.62
N VAL A 360 -12.64 -24.95 -17.08
CA VAL A 360 -13.20 -23.85 -17.86
C VAL A 360 -12.29 -22.63 -17.88
N MET A 361 -11.66 -22.31 -16.76
CA MET A 361 -10.84 -21.09 -16.64
C MET A 361 -9.46 -21.22 -17.28
N PHE A 362 -8.93 -22.43 -17.34
CA PHE A 362 -7.54 -22.68 -17.66
C PHE A 362 -7.26 -23.07 -19.09
N ILE A 363 -8.27 -23.18 -19.92
CA ILE A 363 -8.11 -23.51 -21.33
C ILE A 363 -7.19 -22.53 -22.08
N LYS A 364 -7.02 -21.30 -21.57
CA LYS A 364 -6.12 -20.31 -22.17
C LYS A 364 -4.65 -20.44 -21.72
N SER A 365 -4.35 -21.22 -20.70
CA SER A 365 -3.01 -21.27 -20.13
C SER A 365 -2.24 -22.54 -20.51
N LYS A 366 -0.97 -22.36 -20.87
CA LYS A 366 -0.04 -23.47 -21.14
C LYS A 366 0.25 -24.34 -19.92
N VAL A 367 -0.13 -23.91 -18.74
CA VAL A 367 0.03 -24.65 -17.49
C VAL A 367 -0.93 -25.83 -17.42
N ILE A 368 -2.05 -25.80 -18.13
CA ILE A 368 -2.98 -26.94 -18.22
C ILE A 368 -2.29 -28.22 -18.70
N ASP A 369 -1.42 -28.10 -19.68
CA ASP A 369 -0.68 -29.26 -20.20
C ASP A 369 0.19 -29.92 -19.13
N LEU A 370 0.64 -29.14 -18.16
CA LEU A 370 1.45 -29.63 -17.04
C LEU A 370 0.60 -30.11 -15.86
N MET A 371 -0.52 -29.45 -15.60
CA MET A 371 -1.37 -29.71 -14.43
C MET A 371 -2.34 -30.87 -14.66
N ASN A 372 -2.96 -30.92 -15.80
CA ASN A 372 -3.93 -31.96 -16.12
C ASN A 372 -3.99 -32.24 -17.63
N PRO A 373 -3.11 -33.08 -18.15
CA PRO A 373 -3.09 -33.41 -19.58
C PRO A 373 -4.43 -33.93 -20.14
N ALA A 374 -5.27 -34.53 -19.31
CA ALA A 374 -6.59 -34.98 -19.73
C ALA A 374 -7.55 -33.82 -20.02
N MET A 375 -7.37 -32.69 -19.37
CA MET A 375 -8.20 -31.47 -19.58
C MET A 375 -7.79 -30.72 -20.85
N ALA A 376 -6.51 -30.76 -21.22
CA ALA A 376 -6.02 -30.14 -22.46
C ALA A 376 -6.67 -30.70 -23.73
N GLN A 377 -7.27 -31.89 -23.64
CA GLN A 377 -8.00 -32.50 -24.74
C GLN A 377 -9.40 -31.94 -24.95
N TYR A 378 -9.95 -31.27 -23.97
CA TYR A 378 -11.30 -30.70 -24.06
C TYR A 378 -11.21 -29.20 -24.35
N ASN A 379 -11.35 -28.85 -25.60
CA ASN A 379 -11.35 -27.45 -26.06
C ASN A 379 -12.70 -26.80 -25.74
N TYR A 380 -12.99 -26.59 -24.44
CA TYR A 380 -14.23 -25.94 -24.05
C TYR A 380 -14.12 -24.43 -24.33
N PRO A 381 -15.09 -23.81 -25.01
CA PRO A 381 -15.16 -22.38 -25.11
C PRO A 381 -15.38 -21.79 -23.71
N ILE A 382 -14.54 -20.84 -23.34
CA ILE A 382 -14.79 -20.01 -22.15
C ILE A 382 -15.93 -19.08 -22.50
N VAL A 383 -17.00 -19.18 -21.74
CA VAL A 383 -18.12 -18.25 -21.83
C VAL A 383 -17.98 -17.21 -20.71
N ASP A 384 -18.19 -15.95 -21.07
CA ASP A 384 -18.00 -14.82 -20.15
C ASP A 384 -18.99 -14.81 -18.98
N ASP A 385 -20.02 -15.66 -19.00
CA ASP A 385 -21.03 -15.79 -17.94
C ASP A 385 -20.81 -16.99 -17.02
N PHE A 386 -19.64 -17.57 -17.01
CA PHE A 386 -19.39 -18.67 -16.10
C PHE A 386 -19.22 -18.17 -14.67
N VAL A 387 -20.11 -18.62 -13.77
CA VAL A 387 -20.14 -18.19 -12.37
C VAL A 387 -19.78 -19.36 -11.47
N PHE A 388 -18.86 -19.11 -10.54
CA PHE A 388 -18.53 -20.05 -9.47
C PHE A 388 -19.28 -19.65 -8.20
N ASP A 389 -19.84 -20.63 -7.52
CA ASP A 389 -20.38 -20.48 -6.18
C ASP A 389 -19.49 -21.23 -5.18
N ILE A 390 -18.72 -20.49 -4.41
CA ILE A 390 -17.67 -20.99 -3.54
C ILE A 390 -18.07 -20.75 -2.10
N MET A 391 -17.99 -21.77 -1.26
CA MET A 391 -18.35 -21.67 0.15
C MET A 391 -17.23 -22.11 1.07
N LYS A 392 -17.16 -21.52 2.26
CA LYS A 392 -16.41 -22.10 3.37
C LYS A 392 -17.11 -23.40 3.78
N ALA A 393 -16.43 -24.52 3.60
CA ALA A 393 -16.97 -25.82 3.90
C ALA A 393 -15.88 -26.78 4.38
N ASP A 394 -16.27 -27.71 5.21
CA ASP A 394 -15.45 -28.83 5.65
C ASP A 394 -15.90 -30.13 4.98
N GLU A 395 -15.01 -31.11 5.00
CA GLU A 395 -15.33 -32.46 4.56
C GLU A 395 -15.65 -33.34 5.76
N THR A 396 -16.80 -34.04 5.70
CA THR A 396 -17.20 -34.98 6.75
C THR A 396 -18.03 -36.10 6.19
N SER A 397 -17.99 -37.27 6.84
CA SER A 397 -18.93 -38.36 6.57
C SER A 397 -20.16 -38.34 7.50
N GLU A 398 -20.12 -37.51 8.53
CA GLU A 398 -21.22 -37.34 9.49
C GLU A 398 -21.19 -35.97 10.14
N ILE A 399 -22.37 -35.34 10.26
CA ILE A 399 -22.56 -34.13 11.01
C ILE A 399 -23.89 -34.16 11.74
N CYS A 400 -23.91 -33.69 12.98
CA CYS A 400 -25.12 -33.48 13.77
C CYS A 400 -25.38 -31.99 13.95
N VAL A 401 -26.49 -31.50 13.44
CA VAL A 401 -26.95 -30.12 13.61
C VAL A 401 -27.98 -30.10 14.75
N MET A 402 -27.74 -29.20 15.70
CA MET A 402 -28.56 -29.09 16.94
C MET A 402 -29.16 -27.67 17.06
N PRO A 403 -30.21 -27.34 16.33
CA PRO A 403 -30.88 -26.04 16.44
C PRO A 403 -31.33 -25.77 17.87
N GLN A 404 -30.92 -24.64 18.42
CA GLN A 404 -31.23 -24.27 19.82
C GLN A 404 -32.46 -23.36 19.91
N GLY A 405 -33.63 -23.84 19.43
CA GLY A 405 -34.85 -23.06 19.44
C GLY A 405 -35.02 -22.05 18.31
N HIS A 406 -34.17 -22.15 17.27
CA HIS A 406 -34.25 -21.40 16.03
C HIS A 406 -34.14 -22.38 14.85
N THR A 407 -34.42 -21.92 13.65
CA THR A 407 -34.15 -22.68 12.43
C THR A 407 -32.72 -22.40 11.96
N GLU A 408 -32.03 -23.40 11.45
CA GLU A 408 -30.74 -23.28 10.80
C GLU A 408 -30.82 -23.71 9.33
N ILE A 409 -30.04 -23.10 8.47
CA ILE A 409 -29.83 -23.59 7.11
C ILE A 409 -28.45 -24.25 7.05
N LEU A 410 -28.42 -25.51 6.60
CA LEU A 410 -27.22 -26.30 6.40
C LEU A 410 -26.88 -26.39 4.90
N PRO A 411 -25.77 -25.81 4.45
CA PRO A 411 -25.29 -25.99 3.08
C PRO A 411 -24.60 -27.35 2.92
N LEU A 412 -25.02 -28.15 1.96
CA LEU A 412 -24.43 -29.47 1.64
C LEU A 412 -24.15 -29.60 0.14
N ALA A 413 -23.03 -30.26 -0.22
CA ALA A 413 -22.72 -30.63 -1.59
C ALA A 413 -22.08 -32.03 -1.67
N ALA A 414 -22.33 -32.72 -2.78
CA ALA A 414 -21.71 -34.02 -3.05
C ALA A 414 -20.26 -33.84 -3.55
N LYS A 415 -19.38 -34.74 -3.13
CA LYS A 415 -18.03 -34.92 -3.73
C LYS A 415 -18.04 -35.95 -4.86
N GLU A 416 -18.97 -36.85 -4.84
CA GLU A 416 -19.07 -37.96 -5.81
C GLU A 416 -20.39 -37.89 -6.58
N ASP A 417 -20.38 -38.45 -7.78
CA ASP A 417 -21.59 -38.58 -8.58
C ASP A 417 -22.64 -39.47 -7.86
N LYS A 418 -23.88 -39.00 -7.80
CA LYS A 418 -24.98 -39.75 -7.19
C LYS A 418 -24.76 -40.12 -5.73
N GLN A 419 -23.93 -39.35 -5.01
CA GLN A 419 -23.66 -39.55 -3.60
C GLN A 419 -24.96 -39.49 -2.80
N LYS A 420 -25.18 -40.49 -1.96
CA LYS A 420 -26.35 -40.59 -1.09
C LYS A 420 -25.97 -40.14 0.32
N ILE A 421 -26.87 -39.39 0.95
CA ILE A 421 -26.80 -39.02 2.35
C ILE A 421 -28.08 -39.45 3.06
N SER A 422 -27.94 -40.10 4.21
CA SER A 422 -29.02 -40.35 5.10
C SER A 422 -29.14 -39.22 6.14
N PHE A 423 -30.35 -38.86 6.50
CA PHE A 423 -30.60 -37.93 7.60
C PHE A 423 -31.62 -38.52 8.57
N HIS A 424 -31.30 -38.36 9.85
CA HIS A 424 -32.06 -38.89 10.97
C HIS A 424 -32.46 -37.74 11.89
N ALA A 425 -33.76 -37.58 12.07
CA ALA A 425 -34.38 -36.64 13.00
C ALA A 425 -35.41 -37.39 13.87
N GLU A 426 -35.98 -36.78 14.89
CA GLU A 426 -36.82 -37.46 15.88
C GLU A 426 -37.91 -38.32 15.25
N ASN A 427 -38.53 -37.83 14.18
CA ASN A 427 -39.64 -38.52 13.50
C ASN A 427 -39.35 -38.85 12.02
N MET A 428 -38.12 -38.72 11.60
CA MET A 428 -37.79 -38.84 10.20
C MET A 428 -36.46 -39.58 9.99
N ASP A 429 -36.52 -40.61 9.20
CA ASP A 429 -35.38 -41.36 8.71
C ASP A 429 -35.51 -41.49 7.20
N ARG A 430 -34.61 -40.77 6.44
CA ARG A 430 -34.68 -40.69 4.99
C ARG A 430 -33.30 -40.71 4.40
N THR A 431 -33.22 -41.05 3.12
CA THR A 431 -32.04 -40.94 2.29
C THR A 431 -32.36 -40.06 1.09
N MET A 432 -31.48 -39.14 0.79
CA MET A 432 -31.54 -38.33 -0.42
C MET A 432 -30.24 -38.43 -1.21
N GLN A 433 -30.27 -37.97 -2.43
CA GLN A 433 -29.07 -37.82 -3.27
C GLN A 433 -28.66 -36.35 -3.23
N LEU A 434 -27.40 -36.09 -2.92
CA LEU A 434 -26.83 -34.74 -3.01
C LEU A 434 -26.54 -34.38 -4.46
N SER A 435 -26.71 -33.10 -4.79
CA SER A 435 -26.25 -32.56 -6.06
C SER A 435 -24.75 -32.42 -6.04
N ARG A 436 -24.11 -32.83 -7.12
CA ARG A 436 -22.72 -32.59 -7.40
C ARG A 436 -22.61 -31.32 -8.24
N GLY A 437 -21.69 -30.47 -7.88
CA GLY A 437 -21.44 -29.24 -8.61
C GLY A 437 -22.06 -27.97 -8.01
N GLU A 438 -22.92 -28.11 -7.00
CA GLU A 438 -23.57 -26.98 -6.33
C GLU A 438 -23.86 -27.29 -4.89
N PHE A 439 -23.83 -26.28 -4.01
CA PHE A 439 -24.34 -26.38 -2.66
C PHE A 439 -25.86 -26.24 -2.66
N ASN A 440 -26.53 -27.14 -1.93
CA ASN A 440 -27.94 -27.06 -1.64
C ASN A 440 -28.12 -26.69 -0.17
N PHE A 441 -29.07 -25.83 0.10
CA PHE A 441 -29.34 -25.24 1.40
C PHE A 441 -30.56 -25.91 2.04
N TYR A 442 -30.36 -26.65 3.11
CA TYR A 442 -31.43 -27.42 3.77
C TYR A 442 -31.82 -26.76 5.11
N ARG A 443 -33.09 -26.48 5.27
CA ARG A 443 -33.64 -25.97 6.55
C ARG A 443 -33.65 -27.10 7.56
N VAL A 444 -33.10 -26.88 8.74
CA VAL A 444 -33.04 -27.80 9.86
C VAL A 444 -33.73 -27.15 11.05
N GLU A 445 -34.85 -27.72 11.51
CA GLU A 445 -35.71 -27.17 12.58
C GLU A 445 -35.63 -27.99 13.88
N GLU A 446 -35.15 -29.23 13.79
CA GLU A 446 -34.97 -30.14 14.90
C GLU A 446 -33.59 -30.84 14.84
N PRO A 447 -33.11 -31.40 15.96
CA PRO A 447 -31.85 -32.12 15.97
C PRO A 447 -31.79 -33.17 14.87
N THR A 448 -30.86 -32.99 13.93
CA THR A 448 -30.75 -33.84 12.74
C THR A 448 -29.31 -34.27 12.51
N THR A 449 -29.11 -35.59 12.33
CA THR A 449 -27.82 -36.17 11.97
C THR A 449 -27.81 -36.53 10.49
N PHE A 450 -26.81 -36.03 9.79
CA PHE A 450 -26.56 -36.35 8.38
C PHE A 450 -25.36 -37.30 8.27
N ARG A 451 -25.48 -38.38 7.50
CA ARG A 451 -24.43 -39.42 7.35
C ARG A 451 -24.37 -39.93 5.93
N SER A 452 -23.14 -40.17 5.44
CA SER A 452 -22.88 -40.81 4.15
C SER A 452 -21.74 -41.80 4.28
N ASP A 453 -21.67 -42.77 3.36
CA ASP A 453 -20.60 -43.79 3.31
C ASP A 453 -19.26 -43.19 2.83
N SER A 454 -19.31 -42.04 2.14
CA SER A 454 -18.12 -41.29 1.69
C SER A 454 -18.22 -39.82 2.15
N PRO A 455 -17.10 -39.14 2.31
CA PRO A 455 -17.13 -37.71 2.73
C PRO A 455 -17.92 -36.84 1.76
N PHE A 456 -18.66 -35.89 2.32
CA PHE A 456 -19.39 -34.84 1.60
C PHE A 456 -18.95 -33.47 2.11
N LEU A 457 -19.28 -32.42 1.37
CA LEU A 457 -18.99 -31.04 1.75
C LEU A 457 -20.12 -30.48 2.61
N VAL A 458 -19.76 -29.81 3.70
CA VAL A 458 -20.68 -29.15 4.61
C VAL A 458 -20.22 -27.74 4.93
N GLY A 459 -21.06 -26.74 4.63
CA GLY A 459 -20.86 -25.35 5.07
C GLY A 459 -21.22 -25.13 6.54
N GLU A 460 -20.82 -24.00 7.10
CA GLU A 460 -21.27 -23.60 8.44
C GLU A 460 -22.79 -23.45 8.47
N PRO A 461 -23.49 -23.95 9.52
CA PRO A 461 -24.91 -23.71 9.68
C PRO A 461 -25.21 -22.21 9.76
N ILE A 462 -26.20 -21.77 9.01
CA ILE A 462 -26.67 -20.37 8.99
C ILE A 462 -27.85 -20.26 9.93
N VAL A 463 -27.67 -19.52 11.02
CA VAL A 463 -28.73 -19.31 12.01
C VAL A 463 -29.75 -18.30 11.49
N LEU A 464 -31.00 -18.73 11.33
CA LEU A 464 -32.11 -17.88 10.91
C LEU A 464 -32.68 -17.12 12.11
N GLN A 465 -32.01 -16.02 12.46
CA GLN A 465 -32.40 -15.17 13.57
C GLN A 465 -31.81 -13.75 13.40
N HIS A 466 -32.67 -12.76 13.58
CA HIS A 466 -32.25 -11.38 13.70
C HIS A 466 -31.72 -11.05 15.09
N SER A 467 -30.73 -10.19 15.16
CA SER A 467 -30.25 -9.61 16.42
C SER A 467 -30.61 -8.15 16.51
N SER A 468 -31.11 -7.72 17.66
CA SER A 468 -31.38 -6.31 17.91
C SER A 468 -30.13 -5.42 17.95
N GLN A 469 -28.96 -6.02 17.95
CA GLN A 469 -27.67 -5.31 17.91
C GLN A 469 -27.12 -5.15 16.50
N ARG A 470 -27.72 -5.81 15.51
CA ARG A 470 -27.32 -5.76 14.11
C ARG A 470 -28.43 -5.15 13.25
N ARG A 471 -28.07 -4.75 12.04
CA ARG A 471 -29.02 -4.40 10.99
C ARG A 471 -29.44 -5.66 10.24
N LYS A 472 -30.60 -5.66 9.63
CA LYS A 472 -31.04 -6.82 8.82
C LYS A 472 -30.05 -7.09 7.69
N PHE A 473 -29.55 -6.01 7.09
CA PHE A 473 -28.43 -6.17 6.18
C PHE A 473 -27.50 -4.94 6.16
N VAL A 474 -26.25 -5.20 5.77
CA VAL A 474 -25.24 -4.22 5.41
C VAL A 474 -24.78 -4.55 4.00
N LEU A 475 -24.82 -3.58 3.11
CA LEU A 475 -24.49 -3.75 1.70
C LEU A 475 -23.42 -2.76 1.27
N ASN A 476 -22.29 -3.30 0.83
CA ASN A 476 -21.21 -2.56 0.18
C ASN A 476 -21.28 -2.81 -1.32
N ILE A 477 -21.37 -1.75 -2.10
CA ILE A 477 -21.35 -1.78 -3.57
C ILE A 477 -20.10 -1.04 -4.02
N LEU A 478 -19.17 -1.77 -4.62
CA LEU A 478 -18.02 -1.23 -5.30
C LEU A 478 -18.37 -1.07 -6.78
N ALA A 479 -18.41 0.18 -7.24
CA ALA A 479 -18.53 0.53 -8.65
C ALA A 479 -17.13 0.80 -9.22
N ASP A 480 -16.54 -0.22 -9.84
CA ASP A 480 -15.14 -0.23 -10.27
C ASP A 480 -14.83 0.94 -11.20
N GLY A 481 -13.83 1.74 -10.85
CA GLY A 481 -13.40 2.86 -11.66
C GLY A 481 -14.41 4.00 -11.82
N LEU A 482 -15.47 4.08 -11.00
CA LEU A 482 -16.42 5.18 -11.06
C LEU A 482 -15.74 6.50 -10.67
N ALA A 483 -15.40 7.28 -11.69
CA ALA A 483 -14.65 8.52 -11.57
C ALA A 483 -15.53 9.67 -11.06
N TRP A 484 -15.92 9.65 -9.79
CA TRP A 484 -16.83 10.61 -9.18
C TRP A 484 -16.41 12.05 -9.45
N HIS A 485 -15.15 12.36 -9.18
CA HIS A 485 -14.62 13.73 -9.35
C HIS A 485 -14.74 14.25 -10.80
N ALA A 486 -14.64 13.37 -11.80
CA ALA A 486 -14.78 13.72 -13.20
C ALA A 486 -16.24 13.81 -13.69
N LEU A 487 -17.16 13.10 -13.01
CA LEU A 487 -18.55 12.92 -13.47
C LEU A 487 -19.59 13.65 -12.61
N ARG A 488 -19.21 14.12 -11.41
CA ARG A 488 -20.13 14.70 -10.42
C ARG A 488 -20.89 15.92 -10.93
N ASP A 489 -20.30 16.74 -11.78
CA ASP A 489 -20.94 17.93 -12.34
C ASP A 489 -22.11 17.57 -13.28
N ASP A 490 -22.07 16.37 -13.87
CA ASP A 490 -23.11 15.82 -14.72
C ASP A 490 -23.92 14.71 -14.02
N ALA A 491 -23.76 14.53 -12.71
CA ALA A 491 -24.33 13.39 -11.98
C ALA A 491 -25.85 13.35 -11.99
N GLU A 492 -26.54 14.51 -12.03
CA GLU A 492 -28.02 14.58 -12.18
C GLU A 492 -28.48 13.94 -13.49
N GLU A 493 -27.69 14.02 -14.56
CA GLU A 493 -27.98 13.39 -15.84
C GLU A 493 -27.56 11.92 -15.87
N LEU A 494 -26.38 11.61 -15.34
CA LEU A 494 -25.74 10.30 -15.46
C LEU A 494 -26.23 9.29 -14.41
N MET A 495 -26.46 9.76 -13.19
CA MET A 495 -26.69 8.91 -12.02
C MET A 495 -27.86 9.40 -11.12
N PRO A 496 -29.05 9.69 -11.71
CA PRO A 496 -30.17 10.25 -10.97
C PRO A 496 -30.71 9.33 -9.87
N ASN A 497 -30.67 7.99 -10.05
CA ASN A 497 -31.15 7.04 -9.05
C ASN A 497 -30.20 6.99 -7.84
N LEU A 498 -28.91 7.00 -8.09
CA LEU A 498 -27.89 7.03 -7.06
C LEU A 498 -27.99 8.32 -6.23
N LEU A 499 -28.05 9.49 -6.89
CA LEU A 499 -28.24 10.77 -6.19
C LEU A 499 -29.55 10.82 -5.40
N HIS A 500 -30.66 10.34 -5.98
CA HIS A 500 -31.94 10.31 -5.28
C HIS A 500 -31.87 9.46 -4.02
N PHE A 501 -31.28 8.28 -4.10
CA PHE A 501 -31.17 7.39 -2.94
C PHE A 501 -30.29 8.01 -1.85
N PHE A 502 -29.08 8.49 -2.17
CA PHE A 502 -28.14 9.04 -1.20
C PHE A 502 -28.44 10.49 -0.78
N SER A 503 -29.42 11.17 -1.38
CA SER A 503 -29.89 12.48 -0.89
C SER A 503 -30.39 12.43 0.56
N LYS A 504 -30.80 11.26 1.04
CA LYS A 504 -31.20 10.99 2.43
C LYS A 504 -30.06 10.46 3.31
N GLY A 505 -28.84 10.47 2.84
CA GLY A 505 -27.63 10.03 3.51
C GLY A 505 -26.51 11.04 3.37
N ILE A 506 -25.31 10.56 2.98
CA ILE A 506 -24.10 11.35 2.76
C ILE A 506 -23.54 11.01 1.37
N ILE A 507 -23.10 12.04 0.66
CA ILE A 507 -22.33 11.98 -0.59
C ILE A 507 -21.03 12.74 -0.35
N PHE A 508 -19.88 12.06 -0.28
CA PHE A 508 -18.59 12.70 -0.10
C PHE A 508 -18.06 13.21 -1.44
N GLU A 509 -17.83 14.53 -1.53
CA GLU A 509 -17.35 15.19 -2.74
C GLU A 509 -15.87 15.00 -2.99
N ASN A 510 -15.09 14.80 -1.95
CA ASN A 510 -13.63 14.79 -1.97
C ASN A 510 -13.05 13.48 -1.41
N ASN A 511 -13.49 12.34 -1.95
CA ASN A 511 -12.93 11.04 -1.62
C ASN A 511 -11.85 10.64 -2.64
N PHE A 512 -10.69 10.20 -2.16
CA PHE A 512 -9.56 9.82 -3.01
C PHE A 512 -9.07 8.41 -2.70
N SER A 513 -8.82 7.65 -3.77
CA SER A 513 -8.27 6.30 -3.65
C SER A 513 -6.82 6.30 -3.16
N ALA A 514 -6.47 5.25 -2.42
CA ALA A 514 -5.10 5.04 -1.96
C ALA A 514 -4.15 4.66 -3.10
N SER A 515 -4.67 4.08 -4.19
CA SER A 515 -3.90 3.64 -5.36
C SER A 515 -4.69 3.89 -6.64
N GLU A 516 -4.04 3.73 -7.78
CA GLU A 516 -4.59 4.03 -9.10
C GLU A 516 -5.36 2.88 -9.75
N TYR A 517 -5.37 1.68 -9.15
CA TYR A 517 -6.07 0.51 -9.70
C TYR A 517 -6.60 -0.42 -8.61
N THR A 518 -7.44 -1.35 -8.99
CA THR A 518 -8.32 -2.15 -8.12
C THR A 518 -7.57 -3.00 -7.09
N TYR A 519 -6.56 -3.76 -7.52
CA TYR A 519 -5.94 -4.78 -6.69
C TYR A 519 -5.37 -4.27 -5.35
N PRO A 520 -4.52 -3.21 -5.30
CA PRO A 520 -4.07 -2.64 -4.04
C PRO A 520 -5.16 -1.82 -3.32
N SER A 521 -6.09 -1.21 -4.06
CA SER A 521 -7.15 -0.40 -3.48
C SER A 521 -8.12 -1.23 -2.66
N LEU A 522 -8.51 -2.41 -3.14
CA LEU A 522 -9.37 -3.34 -2.40
C LEU A 522 -8.73 -3.83 -1.11
N ALA A 523 -7.44 -4.19 -1.15
CA ALA A 523 -6.72 -4.54 0.07
C ALA A 523 -6.71 -3.37 1.07
N SER A 524 -6.57 -2.14 0.59
CA SER A 524 -6.61 -0.93 1.42
C SER A 524 -8.00 -0.67 2.01
N ILE A 525 -9.07 -0.86 1.25
CA ILE A 525 -10.46 -0.72 1.70
C ILE A 525 -10.80 -1.76 2.78
N GLU A 526 -10.46 -3.02 2.53
CA GLU A 526 -10.77 -4.13 3.43
C GLU A 526 -10.01 -4.07 4.76
N THR A 527 -8.87 -3.38 4.80
CA THR A 527 -8.01 -3.34 6.00
C THR A 527 -7.93 -1.98 6.67
N GLY A 528 -8.29 -0.89 5.98
CA GLY A 528 -8.06 0.47 6.46
C GLY A 528 -6.57 0.87 6.47
N LEU A 529 -5.74 0.19 5.65
CA LEU A 529 -4.29 0.39 5.57
C LEU A 529 -3.87 0.85 4.18
N TYR A 530 -2.87 1.71 4.11
CA TYR A 530 -2.25 2.08 2.84
C TYR A 530 -1.44 0.92 2.25
N GLN A 531 -1.14 1.01 0.95
CA GLN A 531 -0.44 -0.03 0.19
C GLN A 531 0.92 -0.44 0.79
N HIS A 532 1.68 0.49 1.35
CA HIS A 532 2.97 0.17 1.98
C HIS A 532 2.84 -0.64 3.28
N HIS A 533 1.68 -0.64 3.92
CA HIS A 533 1.37 -1.49 5.08
C HIS A 533 0.71 -2.81 4.66
N THR A 534 -0.17 -2.81 3.65
CA THR A 534 -0.76 -4.06 3.16
C THR A 534 0.25 -4.92 2.42
N GLN A 535 1.27 -4.32 1.81
CA GLN A 535 2.25 -4.95 0.91
C GLN A 535 1.61 -5.64 -0.32
N ILE A 536 0.40 -5.22 -0.68
CA ILE A 536 -0.31 -5.70 -1.86
C ILE A 536 -0.14 -4.66 -2.97
N ALA A 537 0.86 -4.86 -3.83
CA ALA A 537 1.21 -3.92 -4.89
C ALA A 537 0.93 -4.47 -6.30
N ARG A 538 0.86 -5.78 -6.46
CA ARG A 538 0.58 -6.42 -7.73
C ARG A 538 -0.08 -7.79 -7.50
N PRO A 539 -0.83 -8.31 -8.49
CA PRO A 539 -1.31 -9.69 -8.46
C PRO A 539 -0.15 -10.67 -8.29
N GLY A 540 -0.32 -11.67 -7.48
CA GLY A 540 0.68 -12.72 -7.31
C GLY A 540 0.45 -13.56 -6.05
N VAL A 541 0.51 -14.86 -6.18
CA VAL A 541 0.66 -15.76 -5.05
C VAL A 541 2.14 -15.80 -4.70
N PRO A 542 2.51 -15.64 -3.46
CA PRO A 542 1.73 -15.67 -2.23
C PRO A 542 1.46 -14.31 -1.59
N PHE A 543 1.24 -13.26 -2.35
CA PHE A 543 1.02 -11.91 -1.85
C PHE A 543 -0.32 -11.75 -1.12
N ALA A 544 -0.58 -12.60 -0.12
CA ALA A 544 -1.74 -12.46 0.74
C ALA A 544 -1.50 -11.47 1.88
N LEU A 545 -2.58 -10.84 2.33
CA LEU A 545 -2.58 -10.01 3.54
C LEU A 545 -2.08 -10.80 4.75
N ASP A 546 -1.35 -10.14 5.64
CA ASP A 546 -0.94 -10.74 6.92
C ASP A 546 -2.18 -11.27 7.66
N PRO A 547 -2.20 -12.54 8.08
CA PRO A 547 -3.32 -13.12 8.84
C PRO A 547 -3.64 -12.37 10.15
N SER A 548 -2.69 -11.64 10.72
CA SER A 548 -2.90 -10.82 11.91
C SER A 548 -3.69 -9.52 11.64
N VAL A 549 -3.73 -9.07 10.39
CA VAL A 549 -4.51 -7.92 9.96
C VAL A 549 -5.96 -8.36 9.77
N VAL A 550 -6.85 -7.80 10.56
CA VAL A 550 -8.29 -8.15 10.51
C VAL A 550 -8.97 -7.37 9.39
N THR A 551 -9.56 -8.07 8.44
CA THR A 551 -10.30 -7.43 7.34
C THR A 551 -11.68 -6.93 7.80
N LEU A 552 -12.24 -6.00 7.04
CA LEU A 552 -13.61 -5.50 7.22
C LEU A 552 -14.62 -6.66 7.23
N SER A 553 -14.50 -7.58 6.28
CA SER A 553 -15.35 -8.76 6.16
C SER A 553 -15.21 -9.71 7.36
N GLU A 554 -14.01 -9.89 7.92
CA GLU A 554 -13.81 -10.65 9.16
C GLU A 554 -14.46 -9.96 10.38
N GLN A 555 -14.45 -8.62 10.44
CA GLN A 555 -15.17 -7.89 11.49
C GLN A 555 -16.68 -8.11 11.40
N MET A 556 -17.24 -8.05 10.19
CA MET A 556 -18.67 -8.32 9.97
C MET A 556 -19.03 -9.76 10.35
N LYS A 557 -18.18 -10.73 10.02
CA LYS A 557 -18.35 -12.12 10.46
C LYS A 557 -18.31 -12.26 11.99
N ARG A 558 -17.40 -11.56 12.66
CA ARG A 558 -17.30 -11.55 14.15
C ARG A 558 -18.55 -10.95 14.81
N LEU A 559 -19.19 -9.99 14.15
CA LEU A 559 -20.49 -9.46 14.61
C LEU A 559 -21.64 -10.47 14.45
N GLY A 560 -21.44 -11.54 13.66
CA GLY A 560 -22.42 -12.61 13.45
C GLY A 560 -23.31 -12.43 12.22
N TYR A 561 -22.88 -11.65 11.23
CA TYR A 561 -23.54 -11.58 9.93
C TYR A 561 -23.23 -12.84 9.09
N TYR A 562 -24.20 -13.23 8.27
CA TYR A 562 -23.93 -14.12 7.15
C TYR A 562 -23.32 -13.31 6.00
N CYS A 563 -22.08 -13.63 5.66
CA CYS A 563 -21.26 -12.78 4.81
C CYS A 563 -21.16 -13.37 3.39
N THR A 564 -21.68 -12.65 2.38
CA THR A 564 -21.64 -13.07 0.97
C THR A 564 -20.98 -11.99 0.11
N ASN A 565 -20.05 -12.42 -0.75
CA ASN A 565 -19.35 -11.58 -1.71
C ASN A 565 -19.78 -11.98 -3.12
N ILE A 566 -20.10 -11.01 -3.96
CA ILE A 566 -20.48 -11.15 -5.37
C ILE A 566 -19.48 -10.33 -6.18
N GLN A 567 -18.63 -10.97 -6.96
CA GLN A 567 -17.52 -10.28 -7.62
C GLN A 567 -17.21 -10.84 -9.01
N GLY A 568 -16.59 -10.01 -9.83
CA GLY A 568 -15.98 -10.42 -11.09
C GLY A 568 -14.50 -10.73 -10.91
N ASP A 569 -13.92 -11.38 -11.87
CA ASP A 569 -12.57 -11.89 -12.07
C ASP A 569 -11.86 -12.57 -10.88
N GLY A 570 -12.26 -12.31 -9.67
CA GLY A 570 -11.82 -13.03 -8.45
C GLY A 570 -10.41 -12.70 -7.97
N GLU A 571 -9.82 -11.59 -8.40
CA GLU A 571 -8.46 -11.20 -7.97
C GLU A 571 -8.33 -11.03 -6.46
N GLU A 572 -9.36 -10.54 -5.79
CA GLU A 572 -9.40 -10.29 -4.35
C GLU A 572 -9.34 -11.56 -3.50
N ILE A 573 -9.73 -12.69 -4.07
CA ILE A 573 -9.72 -13.98 -3.37
C ILE A 573 -8.30 -14.32 -2.89
N TYR A 574 -7.30 -13.92 -3.65
CA TYR A 574 -5.92 -14.38 -3.44
C TYR A 574 -5.09 -13.53 -2.53
N ASN A 575 -5.47 -12.27 -2.37
CA ASN A 575 -4.77 -11.39 -1.45
C ASN A 575 -5.29 -11.47 -0.01
N GLY A 576 -6.33 -12.27 0.24
CA GLY A 576 -6.94 -12.44 1.57
C GLY A 576 -7.97 -11.37 1.93
N ALA A 577 -8.33 -10.47 1.03
CA ALA A 577 -9.37 -9.47 1.28
C ALA A 577 -10.74 -10.12 1.55
N THR A 578 -10.98 -11.30 1.00
CA THR A 578 -12.25 -12.03 1.13
C THR A 578 -12.33 -12.97 2.34
N ARG A 579 -11.36 -12.99 3.24
CA ARG A 579 -11.29 -13.99 4.34
C ARG A 579 -12.51 -14.04 5.25
N GLY A 580 -13.23 -12.93 5.42
CA GLY A 580 -14.41 -12.85 6.27
C GLY A 580 -15.70 -13.42 5.67
N TYR A 581 -15.74 -13.60 4.35
CA TYR A 581 -16.95 -14.07 3.67
C TYR A 581 -17.18 -15.57 3.84
N ASP A 582 -18.42 -15.97 4.01
CA ASP A 582 -18.86 -17.36 4.08
C ASP A 582 -19.05 -17.95 2.67
N ARG A 583 -19.50 -17.08 1.75
CA ARG A 583 -19.84 -17.44 0.38
C ARG A 583 -19.27 -16.43 -0.60
N LEU A 584 -18.65 -16.93 -1.67
CA LEU A 584 -18.15 -16.13 -2.79
C LEU A 584 -18.87 -16.56 -4.06
N ILE A 585 -19.55 -15.63 -4.71
CA ILE A 585 -20.16 -15.81 -6.02
C ILE A 585 -19.28 -15.05 -7.01
N VAL A 586 -18.51 -15.79 -7.80
CA VAL A 586 -17.46 -15.23 -8.63
C VAL A 586 -17.78 -15.44 -10.11
N ASN A 587 -18.02 -14.37 -10.83
CA ASN A 587 -18.00 -14.39 -12.28
C ASN A 587 -16.53 -14.45 -12.73
N HIS A 588 -16.18 -15.33 -13.64
CA HIS A 588 -14.77 -15.53 -14.01
C HIS A 588 -14.14 -14.35 -14.77
N TRP A 589 -14.96 -13.44 -15.27
CA TRP A 589 -14.47 -12.27 -16.00
C TRP A 589 -14.88 -10.97 -15.36
N MET A 590 -16.14 -10.63 -15.41
CA MET A 590 -16.68 -9.40 -14.81
C MET A 590 -18.09 -9.62 -14.29
N GLU A 591 -18.37 -9.09 -13.11
CA GLU A 591 -19.72 -9.02 -12.60
C GLU A 591 -20.38 -7.74 -13.09
N ARG A 592 -21.50 -7.86 -13.80
CA ARG A 592 -22.29 -6.73 -14.24
C ARG A 592 -23.23 -6.24 -13.15
N THR A 593 -23.50 -4.96 -13.12
CA THR A 593 -24.45 -4.36 -12.17
C THR A 593 -25.81 -5.05 -12.21
N ALA A 594 -26.32 -5.35 -13.41
CA ALA A 594 -27.61 -6.03 -13.58
C ALA A 594 -27.64 -7.41 -12.91
N ASP A 595 -26.61 -8.22 -13.10
CA ASP A 595 -26.51 -9.56 -12.53
C ASP A 595 -26.30 -9.50 -11.03
N GLY A 596 -25.43 -8.61 -10.55
CA GLY A 596 -25.20 -8.38 -9.13
C GLY A 596 -26.46 -7.91 -8.39
N VAL A 597 -27.21 -6.98 -8.96
CA VAL A 597 -28.48 -6.50 -8.41
C VAL A 597 -29.50 -7.64 -8.28
N GLU A 598 -29.65 -8.46 -9.34
CA GLU A 598 -30.56 -9.62 -9.28
C GLU A 598 -30.13 -10.61 -8.20
N ARG A 599 -28.83 -10.90 -8.08
CA ARG A 599 -28.30 -11.80 -7.04
C ARG A 599 -28.53 -11.25 -5.63
N ILE A 600 -28.32 -9.93 -5.42
CA ILE A 600 -28.57 -9.28 -4.12
C ILE A 600 -30.04 -9.39 -3.75
N ILE A 601 -30.97 -9.04 -4.66
CA ILE A 601 -32.41 -9.10 -4.39
C ILE A 601 -32.82 -10.53 -4.05
N ARG A 602 -32.39 -11.53 -4.82
CA ARG A 602 -32.68 -12.93 -4.51
C ARG A 602 -32.08 -13.39 -3.20
N HIS A 603 -30.87 -12.95 -2.89
CA HIS A 603 -30.23 -13.26 -1.61
C HIS A 603 -31.05 -12.71 -0.45
N LEU A 604 -31.42 -11.43 -0.51
CA LEU A 604 -32.24 -10.80 0.53
C LEU A 604 -33.62 -11.46 0.68
N GLN A 605 -34.23 -11.92 -0.41
CA GLN A 605 -35.49 -12.69 -0.36
C GLN A 605 -35.33 -14.08 0.25
N THR A 606 -34.16 -14.71 0.04
CA THR A 606 -33.93 -16.10 0.48
C THR A 606 -33.45 -16.16 1.94
N PHE A 607 -32.66 -15.17 2.36
CA PHE A 607 -32.06 -15.09 3.69
C PHE A 607 -32.60 -13.90 4.51
N ASP A 608 -33.88 -13.58 4.35
CA ASP A 608 -34.57 -12.47 5.04
C ASP A 608 -34.74 -12.72 6.53
N GLU A 609 -34.61 -13.98 7.00
CA GLU A 609 -34.74 -14.37 8.39
C GLU A 609 -33.41 -14.26 9.19
N CYS A 610 -32.31 -13.85 8.57
CA CYS A 610 -31.04 -13.63 9.24
C CYS A 610 -30.41 -12.28 8.87
N ASP A 611 -29.37 -11.89 9.61
CA ASP A 611 -28.66 -10.64 9.36
C ASP A 611 -27.54 -10.88 8.33
N ASN A 612 -27.53 -10.08 7.25
CA ASN A 612 -26.67 -10.29 6.10
C ASN A 612 -25.63 -9.19 5.93
N PHE A 613 -24.38 -9.55 5.60
CA PHE A 613 -23.39 -8.64 5.04
C PHE A 613 -23.12 -9.03 3.59
N LEU A 614 -23.37 -8.10 2.70
CA LEU A 614 -23.27 -8.30 1.26
C LEU A 614 -22.23 -7.35 0.67
N PHE A 615 -21.39 -7.86 -0.19
CA PHE A 615 -20.50 -7.08 -1.04
C PHE A 615 -20.80 -7.39 -2.50
N MET A 616 -20.85 -6.36 -3.33
CA MET A 616 -20.95 -6.47 -4.77
C MET A 616 -19.86 -5.65 -5.45
N HIS A 617 -19.06 -6.26 -6.28
CA HIS A 617 -18.11 -5.61 -7.15
C HIS A 617 -18.71 -5.54 -8.56
N SER A 618 -19.11 -4.35 -8.99
CA SER A 618 -19.65 -4.09 -10.32
C SER A 618 -18.59 -3.48 -11.22
N ALA A 619 -18.33 -4.11 -12.37
CA ALA A 619 -17.29 -3.69 -13.31
C ALA A 619 -17.78 -2.85 -14.49
N ASP A 620 -19.09 -2.57 -14.61
CA ASP A 620 -19.64 -1.82 -15.76
C ASP A 620 -19.05 -0.41 -15.89
N THR A 621 -18.68 0.21 -14.78
CA THR A 621 -18.14 1.58 -14.78
C THR A 621 -16.64 1.65 -15.10
N HIS A 622 -15.97 0.49 -15.18
CA HIS A 622 -14.56 0.41 -15.55
C HIS A 622 -14.36 0.51 -17.08
N PRO A 623 -13.38 1.26 -17.59
CA PRO A 623 -13.19 1.48 -19.02
C PRO A 623 -12.42 0.35 -19.72
N TYR A 624 -12.89 -0.90 -19.61
CA TYR A 624 -12.23 -2.02 -20.27
C TYR A 624 -12.38 -2.05 -21.78
N ASN A 625 -13.55 -1.65 -22.28
CA ASN A 625 -13.94 -1.88 -23.66
C ASN A 625 -14.35 -0.60 -24.37
N ALA A 626 -14.14 -0.62 -25.66
CA ALA A 626 -14.65 0.37 -26.59
C ALA A 626 -16.02 -0.07 -27.20
N ASP A 627 -16.75 -0.92 -26.46
CA ASP A 627 -17.98 -1.57 -26.97
C ASP A 627 -19.12 -1.35 -25.99
N ILE A 628 -20.34 -1.30 -26.53
CA ILE A 628 -21.55 -1.39 -25.72
C ILE A 628 -21.99 -2.85 -25.70
N SER A 629 -21.95 -3.46 -24.54
CA SER A 629 -22.32 -4.85 -24.35
C SER A 629 -23.85 -5.01 -24.46
N MET A 630 -24.31 -5.88 -25.37
CA MET A 630 -25.72 -6.20 -25.54
C MET A 630 -26.14 -7.41 -24.73
N SER A 631 -25.23 -8.35 -24.58
CA SER A 631 -25.40 -9.57 -23.78
C SER A 631 -24.04 -10.17 -23.48
N ALA A 632 -23.99 -11.26 -22.70
CA ALA A 632 -22.77 -11.98 -22.42
C ALA A 632 -21.90 -12.33 -23.65
N HIS A 633 -22.53 -12.45 -24.80
CA HIS A 633 -21.87 -12.94 -26.01
C HIS A 633 -21.97 -11.97 -27.20
N ALA A 634 -22.56 -10.81 -27.01
CA ALA A 634 -22.77 -9.88 -28.09
C ALA A 634 -22.51 -8.44 -27.64
N SER A 635 -21.76 -7.71 -28.45
CA SER A 635 -21.48 -6.28 -28.24
C SER A 635 -21.64 -5.50 -29.53
N VAL A 636 -21.90 -4.20 -29.40
CA VAL A 636 -21.90 -3.27 -30.51
C VAL A 636 -20.56 -2.53 -30.51
N HIS A 637 -19.75 -2.83 -31.52
CA HIS A 637 -18.45 -2.21 -31.67
C HIS A 637 -18.54 -0.77 -32.17
N MET A 638 -17.48 -0.03 -31.97
CA MET A 638 -17.24 1.28 -32.54
C MET A 638 -17.23 1.22 -34.08
N PRO A 639 -17.32 2.36 -34.74
CA PRO A 639 -17.12 2.43 -36.19
C PRO A 639 -15.84 1.72 -36.61
N LEU A 640 -15.92 0.93 -37.69
CA LEU A 640 -14.77 0.11 -38.13
C LEU A 640 -13.48 0.92 -38.32
N ALA A 641 -13.62 2.20 -38.75
CA ALA A 641 -12.47 3.07 -38.90
C ALA A 641 -11.73 3.36 -37.56
N ASP A 642 -12.48 3.42 -36.46
CA ASP A 642 -11.88 3.63 -35.11
C ASP A 642 -11.27 2.36 -34.57
N VAL A 643 -11.88 1.20 -34.84
CA VAL A 643 -11.33 -0.12 -34.46
C VAL A 643 -9.98 -0.39 -35.13
N LEU A 644 -9.81 0.09 -36.37
CA LEU A 644 -8.57 -0.09 -37.14
C LEU A 644 -7.44 0.88 -36.76
N GLN A 645 -7.73 1.91 -35.95
CA GLN A 645 -6.67 2.78 -35.42
C GLN A 645 -5.79 2.00 -34.44
N PRO A 646 -4.48 2.32 -34.36
CA PRO A 646 -3.61 1.74 -33.34
C PRO A 646 -4.19 2.06 -31.96
N GLN A 647 -4.78 1.09 -31.31
CA GLN A 647 -5.23 1.25 -29.93
C GLN A 647 -4.02 1.13 -29.00
N ASP A 648 -3.94 2.06 -28.04
CA ASP A 648 -2.99 1.94 -26.96
C ASP A 648 -3.44 0.74 -26.11
N ARG A 649 -2.74 -0.39 -26.23
CA ARG A 649 -3.04 -1.64 -25.50
C ARG A 649 -2.43 -1.66 -24.11
N GLY A 650 -2.16 -0.49 -23.54
CA GLY A 650 -1.68 -0.35 -22.18
C GLY A 650 -2.73 -0.79 -21.16
N ALA A 651 -2.30 -0.93 -19.89
CA ALA A 651 -3.23 -1.11 -18.77
C ALA A 651 -4.25 0.05 -18.73
N SER A 652 -5.45 -0.19 -18.22
CA SER A 652 -6.57 0.77 -18.19
C SER A 652 -6.18 2.12 -17.59
N VAL A 653 -5.28 2.12 -16.60
CA VAL A 653 -4.77 3.32 -15.93
C VAL A 653 -3.94 4.25 -16.85
N PHE A 654 -3.44 3.76 -17.98
CA PHE A 654 -2.67 4.52 -18.95
C PHE A 654 -3.47 4.91 -20.20
N LEU A 655 -4.76 4.61 -20.24
CA LEU A 655 -5.62 5.01 -21.34
C LEU A 655 -5.67 6.54 -21.44
N LYS A 656 -5.46 7.06 -22.64
CA LYS A 656 -5.50 8.50 -22.85
C LYS A 656 -6.94 8.99 -23.00
N LYS A 657 -7.15 10.24 -22.62
CA LYS A 657 -8.40 10.95 -22.89
C LYS A 657 -8.84 10.79 -24.34
N ASN A 658 -9.99 10.15 -24.56
CA ASN A 658 -10.58 9.90 -25.86
C ASN A 658 -12.09 10.18 -25.79
N PRO A 659 -12.65 11.06 -26.60
CA PRO A 659 -14.08 11.38 -26.56
C PRO A 659 -15.00 10.18 -26.73
N LEU A 660 -14.59 9.18 -27.50
CA LEU A 660 -15.37 7.96 -27.69
C LEU A 660 -15.35 7.08 -26.44
N SER A 661 -14.17 6.86 -25.85
CA SER A 661 -14.04 6.10 -24.58
C SER A 661 -14.81 6.81 -23.46
N GLN A 662 -14.79 8.13 -23.40
CA GLN A 662 -15.60 8.91 -22.45
C GLN A 662 -17.10 8.71 -22.67
N TYR A 663 -17.57 8.77 -23.95
CA TYR A 663 -18.98 8.53 -24.27
C TYR A 663 -19.41 7.14 -23.85
N LEU A 664 -18.62 6.11 -24.15
CA LEU A 664 -18.92 4.72 -23.79
C LEU A 664 -18.95 4.53 -22.27
N ASN A 665 -17.95 5.04 -21.57
CA ASN A 665 -17.91 4.98 -20.09
C ASN A 665 -19.13 5.68 -19.46
N ARG A 666 -19.49 6.89 -19.91
CA ARG A 666 -20.70 7.60 -19.46
C ARG A 666 -21.98 6.80 -19.75
N SER A 667 -22.06 6.12 -20.90
CA SER A 667 -23.19 5.26 -21.26
C SER A 667 -23.32 4.07 -20.29
N GLU A 668 -22.22 3.43 -19.94
CA GLU A 668 -22.21 2.32 -18.98
C GLU A 668 -22.53 2.80 -17.54
N VAL A 669 -22.04 3.97 -17.15
CA VAL A 669 -22.43 4.60 -15.88
C VAL A 669 -23.95 4.82 -15.80
N CYS A 670 -24.57 5.35 -16.89
CA CYS A 670 -26.04 5.48 -16.95
C CYS A 670 -26.75 4.13 -16.90
N ALA A 671 -26.17 3.09 -17.49
CA ALA A 671 -26.74 1.75 -17.46
C ALA A 671 -26.66 1.14 -16.04
N ALA A 672 -25.52 1.28 -15.39
CA ALA A 672 -25.32 0.83 -14.00
C ALA A 672 -26.28 1.56 -13.04
N ASP A 673 -26.42 2.88 -13.15
CA ASP A 673 -27.34 3.67 -12.32
C ASP A 673 -28.82 3.20 -12.45
N ARG A 674 -29.25 2.89 -13.67
CA ARG A 674 -30.60 2.32 -13.87
C ARG A 674 -30.80 1.00 -13.17
N GLN A 675 -29.80 0.13 -13.18
CA GLN A 675 -29.86 -1.16 -12.47
C GLN A 675 -29.83 -0.97 -10.95
N LEU A 676 -28.98 -0.08 -10.46
CA LEU A 676 -28.97 0.28 -9.04
C LEU A 676 -30.30 0.88 -8.60
N GLY A 677 -30.99 1.63 -9.48
CA GLY A 677 -32.34 2.13 -9.22
C GLY A 677 -33.33 1.02 -8.84
N TYR A 678 -33.31 -0.12 -9.53
CA TYR A 678 -34.17 -1.27 -9.16
C TYR A 678 -33.82 -1.82 -7.76
N LEU A 679 -32.55 -1.88 -7.41
CA LEU A 679 -32.12 -2.32 -6.08
C LEU A 679 -32.57 -1.32 -5.00
N PHE A 680 -32.38 -0.03 -5.23
CA PHE A 680 -32.77 1.02 -4.30
C PHE A 680 -34.29 1.08 -4.07
N ASP A 681 -35.10 0.87 -5.13
CA ASP A 681 -36.55 0.75 -5.05
C ASP A 681 -36.96 -0.48 -4.23
N TYR A 682 -36.29 -1.62 -4.46
CA TYR A 682 -36.50 -2.82 -3.66
C TYR A 682 -36.21 -2.57 -2.17
N ILE A 683 -35.04 -1.99 -1.85
CA ILE A 683 -34.61 -1.69 -0.49
C ILE A 683 -35.64 -0.77 0.21
N THR A 684 -35.95 0.37 -0.41
CA THR A 684 -36.84 1.37 0.21
C THR A 684 -38.30 0.92 0.31
N THR A 685 -38.70 -0.11 -0.46
CA THR A 685 -40.05 -0.70 -0.39
C THR A 685 -40.19 -1.74 0.69
N HIS A 686 -39.09 -2.47 1.04
CA HIS A 686 -39.14 -3.62 1.92
C HIS A 686 -38.50 -3.38 3.29
N TYR A 687 -37.71 -2.31 3.44
CA TYR A 687 -36.93 -2.03 4.66
C TYR A 687 -37.06 -0.58 5.09
N ASP A 688 -37.11 -0.34 6.38
CA ASP A 688 -37.03 0.99 6.97
C ASP A 688 -35.57 1.46 7.04
N ASP A 689 -35.29 2.78 7.01
CA ASP A 689 -33.93 3.35 6.98
C ASP A 689 -33.06 2.97 8.19
N ASP A 690 -33.64 2.46 9.29
CA ASP A 690 -32.89 1.98 10.47
C ASP A 690 -32.58 0.47 10.44
N GLU A 691 -33.10 -0.25 9.44
CA GLU A 691 -32.90 -1.70 9.30
C GLU A 691 -31.68 -2.07 8.43
N TYR A 692 -31.11 -1.11 7.67
CA TYR A 692 -30.01 -1.38 6.76
C TYR A 692 -28.88 -0.32 6.85
N ILE A 693 -27.72 -0.67 6.28
CA ILE A 693 -26.64 0.24 5.93
C ILE A 693 -26.25 -0.07 4.49
N VAL A 694 -26.21 0.94 3.63
CA VAL A 694 -25.75 0.82 2.24
C VAL A 694 -24.60 1.80 2.02
N LEU A 695 -23.46 1.28 1.55
CA LEU A 695 -22.36 2.08 1.04
C LEU A 695 -22.21 1.82 -0.45
N VAL A 696 -22.05 2.90 -1.25
CA VAL A 696 -21.57 2.83 -2.63
C VAL A 696 -20.25 3.57 -2.69
N TYR A 697 -19.23 2.91 -3.22
CA TYR A 697 -17.92 3.51 -3.38
C TYR A 697 -17.22 2.97 -4.62
N SER A 698 -16.19 3.68 -5.07
CA SER A 698 -15.27 3.15 -6.07
C SER A 698 -13.88 2.99 -5.46
N ASP A 699 -13.12 2.10 -6.02
CA ASP A 699 -11.74 1.77 -5.63
C ASP A 699 -10.74 2.78 -6.19
N HIS A 700 -11.01 3.34 -7.37
CA HIS A 700 -10.31 4.43 -8.04
C HIS A 700 -11.25 5.16 -9.00
N GLY A 701 -10.73 6.11 -9.76
CA GLY A 701 -11.42 6.79 -10.84
C GLY A 701 -11.02 6.23 -12.21
N CYS A 702 -10.96 7.09 -13.24
CA CYS A 702 -10.76 6.63 -14.60
C CYS A 702 -9.90 7.59 -15.43
N SER A 703 -8.80 7.08 -16.00
CA SER A 703 -7.86 7.85 -16.82
C SER A 703 -8.46 8.38 -18.13
N VAL A 704 -9.53 7.78 -18.67
CA VAL A 704 -10.18 8.27 -19.91
C VAL A 704 -10.78 9.67 -19.74
N HIS A 705 -11.02 10.11 -18.51
CA HIS A 705 -11.48 11.44 -18.17
C HIS A 705 -10.34 12.40 -17.80
N ALA A 706 -9.10 11.92 -17.63
CA ALA A 706 -8.00 12.72 -17.16
C ALA A 706 -7.71 13.94 -18.04
N ARG A 707 -7.64 15.11 -17.42
CA ARG A 707 -7.28 16.39 -18.05
C ARG A 707 -5.80 16.72 -17.88
N SER A 708 -5.14 16.08 -16.92
CA SER A 708 -3.73 16.30 -16.62
C SER A 708 -2.83 15.15 -17.09
N PRO A 709 -1.52 15.37 -17.20
CA PRO A 709 -0.58 14.33 -17.54
C PRO A 709 -0.23 13.40 -16.36
N TYR A 710 -0.70 13.71 -15.15
CA TYR A 710 -0.34 12.97 -13.95
C TYR A 710 -1.15 11.67 -13.85
N LEU A 711 -0.46 10.54 -13.63
CA LEU A 711 -1.13 9.25 -13.41
C LEU A 711 -2.12 9.33 -12.24
N LEU A 712 -1.71 9.96 -11.15
CA LEU A 712 -2.52 10.13 -9.95
C LEU A 712 -3.35 11.44 -10.01
N SER A 713 -3.93 11.75 -11.16
CA SER A 713 -4.82 12.90 -11.32
C SER A 713 -6.08 12.78 -10.47
N GLU A 714 -6.83 13.88 -10.30
CA GLU A 714 -8.11 13.84 -9.57
C GLU A 714 -9.15 12.98 -10.28
N GLU A 715 -9.10 12.88 -11.62
CA GLU A 715 -9.98 12.02 -12.39
C GLU A 715 -9.65 10.52 -12.21
N GLN A 716 -8.34 10.17 -12.06
CA GLN A 716 -7.92 8.79 -11.85
C GLN A 716 -8.10 8.31 -10.41
N THR A 717 -8.00 9.21 -9.44
CA THR A 717 -8.03 8.84 -8.01
C THR A 717 -9.24 9.40 -7.26
N GLY A 718 -10.05 10.25 -7.89
CA GLY A 718 -11.28 10.81 -7.31
C GLY A 718 -12.40 9.80 -7.34
N ALA A 719 -12.46 8.98 -6.31
CA ALA A 719 -13.36 7.85 -6.15
C ALA A 719 -14.71 8.26 -5.53
N ALA A 720 -15.77 7.56 -5.88
CA ALA A 720 -17.06 7.72 -5.22
C ALA A 720 -17.01 7.23 -3.76
N LEU A 721 -17.78 7.87 -2.88
CA LEU A 721 -18.07 7.36 -1.54
C LEU A 721 -19.42 7.95 -1.07
N MET A 722 -20.39 7.09 -0.84
CA MET A 722 -21.72 7.46 -0.42
C MET A 722 -22.24 6.49 0.63
N ALA A 723 -23.01 6.98 1.57
CA ALA A 723 -23.58 6.17 2.64
C ALA A 723 -25.04 6.56 2.93
N ARG A 724 -25.90 5.54 3.17
CA ARG A 724 -27.28 5.73 3.66
C ARG A 724 -27.69 4.59 4.57
N GLY A 725 -28.60 4.87 5.49
CA GLY A 725 -29.23 3.92 6.37
C GLY A 725 -28.96 4.22 7.84
N ALA A 726 -29.00 3.18 8.65
CA ALA A 726 -28.93 3.29 10.10
C ALA A 726 -27.66 3.99 10.59
N GLY A 727 -27.83 5.05 11.37
CA GLY A 727 -26.70 5.82 11.93
C GLY A 727 -26.06 6.81 10.97
N VAL A 728 -26.48 6.85 9.72
CA VAL A 728 -25.99 7.80 8.72
C VAL A 728 -26.79 9.09 8.79
N PRO A 729 -26.18 10.25 9.06
CA PRO A 729 -26.94 11.51 9.05
C PRO A 729 -27.32 11.93 7.63
N ALA A 730 -28.56 12.43 7.46
CA ALA A 730 -29.03 12.95 6.18
C ALA A 730 -28.43 14.34 5.92
N ARG A 731 -27.23 14.41 5.38
CA ARG A 731 -26.48 15.64 5.06
C ARG A 731 -26.46 15.98 3.58
N GLY A 732 -26.72 14.98 2.71
CA GLY A 732 -26.50 15.12 1.29
C GLY A 732 -25.00 15.26 0.98
N HIS A 733 -24.63 16.27 0.21
CA HIS A 733 -23.23 16.53 -0.19
C HIS A 733 -22.38 17.05 0.97
N VAL A 734 -21.18 16.50 1.12
CA VAL A 734 -20.20 16.83 2.17
C VAL A 734 -18.82 17.04 1.54
N ASP A 735 -18.20 18.18 1.82
CA ASP A 735 -16.94 18.62 1.20
C ASP A 735 -15.67 18.14 1.90
N GLU A 736 -15.76 17.47 3.05
CA GLU A 736 -14.55 17.06 3.76
C GLU A 736 -13.71 16.02 2.98
N LEU A 737 -12.40 16.10 3.13
CA LEU A 737 -11.47 15.15 2.53
C LEU A 737 -11.64 13.77 3.16
N THR A 738 -11.78 12.77 2.31
CA THR A 738 -11.78 11.35 2.69
C THR A 738 -10.88 10.55 1.77
N SER A 739 -10.50 9.36 2.21
CA SER A 739 -9.74 8.39 1.42
C SER A 739 -10.41 7.03 1.48
N THR A 740 -10.19 6.20 0.47
CA THR A 740 -10.75 4.84 0.45
C THR A 740 -10.34 3.98 1.66
N VAL A 741 -9.21 4.27 2.30
CA VAL A 741 -8.81 3.64 3.58
C VAL A 741 -9.74 3.99 4.76
N ASP A 742 -10.53 5.05 4.64
CA ASP A 742 -11.46 5.49 5.69
C ASP A 742 -12.72 4.60 5.75
N ILE A 743 -13.03 3.88 4.67
CA ILE A 743 -14.21 3.02 4.53
C ILE A 743 -14.26 1.99 5.68
N TYR A 744 -13.11 1.43 6.07
CA TYR A 744 -13.01 0.52 7.20
C TYR A 744 -13.56 1.15 8.50
N LYS A 745 -13.12 2.37 8.83
CA LYS A 745 -13.58 3.06 10.04
C LYS A 745 -15.03 3.57 9.92
N ILE A 746 -15.43 4.01 8.73
CA ILE A 746 -16.80 4.44 8.44
C ILE A 746 -17.77 3.27 8.70
N LEU A 747 -17.51 2.13 8.08
CA LEU A 747 -18.38 0.96 8.27
C LEU A 747 -18.33 0.47 9.71
N GLY A 748 -17.17 0.45 10.35
CA GLY A 748 -17.04 0.05 11.76
C GLY A 748 -17.84 0.93 12.70
N LYS A 749 -17.85 2.24 12.45
CA LYS A 749 -18.69 3.19 13.19
C LYS A 749 -20.19 2.89 13.04
N LEU A 750 -20.62 2.57 11.83
CA LEU A 750 -22.03 2.33 11.50
C LEU A 750 -22.49 0.93 11.93
N ALA A 751 -21.69 -0.09 11.73
CA ALA A 751 -22.01 -1.49 12.04
C ALA A 751 -21.67 -1.89 13.48
N GLY A 752 -20.76 -1.17 14.16
CA GLY A 752 -20.47 -1.36 15.58
C GLY A 752 -19.26 -2.24 15.88
N TYR A 753 -18.33 -2.45 14.94
CA TYR A 753 -17.04 -3.10 15.25
C TYR A 753 -15.96 -2.10 15.68
N PRO A 754 -14.89 -2.55 16.39
CA PRO A 754 -13.83 -1.67 16.88
C PRO A 754 -13.07 -0.98 15.76
N ILE A 755 -12.91 0.34 15.86
CA ILE A 755 -12.18 1.18 14.90
C ILE A 755 -10.92 1.85 15.51
N GLU A 756 -10.68 1.66 16.79
CA GLU A 756 -9.57 2.25 17.53
C GLU A 756 -8.41 1.24 17.58
N ALA A 757 -7.61 1.22 16.50
CA ALA A 757 -6.37 0.47 16.48
C ALA A 757 -5.24 1.38 15.97
N PRO A 758 -4.09 1.45 16.68
CA PRO A 758 -3.01 2.39 16.35
C PRO A 758 -2.33 2.12 15.00
N TYR A 759 -2.55 0.96 14.42
CA TYR A 759 -2.00 0.58 13.13
C TYR A 759 -2.88 0.97 11.93
N LEU A 760 -4.12 1.45 12.16
CA LEU A 760 -5.04 1.82 11.08
C LEU A 760 -4.68 3.19 10.51
N ASP A 761 -4.48 3.26 9.20
CA ASP A 761 -4.22 4.51 8.47
C ASP A 761 -5.50 5.30 8.18
N GLY A 762 -6.64 4.63 8.17
CA GLY A 762 -7.94 5.24 7.94
C GLY A 762 -8.32 6.26 9.02
N ASN A 763 -9.09 7.27 8.64
CA ASN A 763 -9.68 8.27 9.52
C ASN A 763 -11.20 8.09 9.59
N LEU A 764 -11.80 8.47 10.71
CA LEU A 764 -13.27 8.61 10.78
C LEU A 764 -13.62 10.07 10.44
N PRO A 765 -14.45 10.32 9.40
CA PRO A 765 -14.85 11.66 9.02
C PRO A 765 -15.59 12.44 10.12
N GLU A 766 -15.45 13.77 10.13
CA GLU A 766 -16.09 14.64 11.11
C GLU A 766 -17.63 14.49 11.10
N VAL A 767 -18.22 14.36 9.90
CA VAL A 767 -19.69 14.18 9.74
C VAL A 767 -20.21 12.93 10.47
N LEU A 768 -19.35 11.94 10.73
CA LEU A 768 -19.65 10.73 11.51
C LEU A 768 -19.11 10.76 12.94
N GLY A 769 -18.65 11.92 13.40
CA GLY A 769 -18.18 12.15 14.75
C GLY A 769 -16.67 11.92 14.97
N GLY A 770 -15.89 11.85 13.89
CA GLY A 770 -14.44 11.80 13.91
C GLY A 770 -13.80 13.17 13.78
N GLN A 771 -12.74 13.28 12.97
CA GLN A 771 -11.97 14.51 12.76
C GLN A 771 -11.77 14.76 11.26
N ARG A 772 -11.68 16.01 10.85
CA ARG A 772 -11.30 16.37 9.48
C ARG A 772 -9.90 15.87 9.17
N ARG A 773 -9.73 15.30 8.00
CA ARG A 773 -8.45 14.88 7.47
C ARG A 773 -7.70 16.11 6.93
N ALA A 774 -6.44 16.29 7.32
CA ALA A 774 -5.64 17.40 6.82
C ALA A 774 -5.21 17.21 5.36
N TYR A 775 -4.95 15.94 4.95
CA TYR A 775 -4.53 15.58 3.61
C TYR A 775 -4.90 14.12 3.29
N THR A 776 -4.93 13.80 2.01
CA THR A 776 -5.03 12.43 1.49
C THR A 776 -3.76 12.06 0.73
N VAL A 777 -3.46 10.77 0.65
CA VAL A 777 -2.34 10.23 -0.12
C VAL A 777 -2.86 9.20 -1.10
N SER A 778 -2.46 9.36 -2.36
CA SER A 778 -2.57 8.33 -3.41
C SER A 778 -1.17 8.00 -3.91
N ASN A 779 -0.85 6.75 -4.11
CA ASN A 779 0.47 6.38 -4.61
C ASN A 779 0.42 5.19 -5.57
N SER A 780 1.46 5.09 -6.40
CA SER A 780 1.68 3.99 -7.33
C SER A 780 3.04 3.37 -7.03
N ILE A 781 3.01 2.19 -6.42
CA ILE A 781 4.19 1.35 -6.19
C ILE A 781 4.09 0.17 -7.15
N TYR A 782 4.72 0.28 -8.32
CA TYR A 782 4.71 -0.79 -9.31
C TYR A 782 6.13 -1.10 -9.75
N PRO A 783 6.68 -2.30 -9.46
CA PRO A 783 8.04 -2.68 -9.86
C PRO A 783 8.25 -2.51 -11.37
N GLY A 784 9.37 -1.88 -11.74
CA GLY A 784 9.69 -1.57 -13.13
C GLY A 784 9.04 -0.30 -13.71
N GLN A 785 8.28 0.46 -12.88
CA GLN A 785 7.77 1.79 -13.20
C GLN A 785 8.36 2.81 -12.22
N THR A 786 8.35 4.09 -12.57
CA THR A 786 8.70 5.16 -11.65
C THR A 786 7.69 5.22 -10.50
N TYR A 787 8.17 5.42 -9.28
CA TYR A 787 7.27 5.67 -8.14
C TYR A 787 6.58 7.01 -8.28
N LYS A 788 5.29 7.03 -8.01
CA LYS A 788 4.49 8.24 -8.04
C LYS A 788 3.71 8.36 -6.75
N ILE A 789 3.61 9.57 -6.23
CA ILE A 789 2.79 9.89 -5.07
C ILE A 789 2.10 11.23 -5.27
N CYS A 790 0.83 11.29 -4.90
CA CYS A 790 0.07 12.53 -4.84
C CYS A 790 -0.43 12.75 -3.42
N VAL A 791 -0.13 13.92 -2.87
CA VAL A 791 -0.64 14.40 -1.59
C VAL A 791 -1.62 15.54 -1.86
N ARG A 792 -2.84 15.45 -1.32
CA ARG A 792 -3.88 16.46 -1.51
C ARG A 792 -4.34 17.03 -0.17
N THR A 793 -4.40 18.34 -0.10
CA THR A 793 -5.13 19.09 0.93
C THR A 793 -6.49 19.55 0.38
N GLU A 794 -7.27 20.30 1.14
CA GLU A 794 -8.51 20.90 0.62
C GLU A 794 -8.24 21.86 -0.57
N GLN A 795 -7.09 22.52 -0.60
CA GLN A 795 -6.77 23.58 -1.56
C GLN A 795 -5.78 23.17 -2.64
N HIS A 796 -4.82 22.31 -2.32
CA HIS A 796 -3.68 22.02 -3.19
C HIS A 796 -3.52 20.52 -3.45
N ALA A 797 -2.95 20.19 -4.58
CA ALA A 797 -2.44 18.86 -4.90
C ALA A 797 -0.94 18.94 -5.25
N PHE A 798 -0.18 18.03 -4.68
CA PHE A 798 1.25 17.86 -4.89
C PHE A 798 1.50 16.51 -5.54
N HIS A 799 2.15 16.51 -6.69
CA HIS A 799 2.53 15.30 -7.42
C HIS A 799 4.05 15.17 -7.41
N LEU A 800 4.55 14.00 -7.03
CA LEU A 800 5.97 13.67 -7.12
C LEU A 800 6.14 12.40 -7.94
N GLU A 801 7.13 12.40 -8.82
CA GLU A 801 7.55 11.23 -9.60
C GLU A 801 9.06 11.06 -9.52
N THR A 802 9.52 9.84 -9.19
CA THR A 802 10.95 9.52 -9.12
C THR A 802 11.53 9.37 -10.51
N THR A 803 12.83 9.60 -10.63
CA THR A 803 13.56 9.34 -11.89
C THR A 803 13.90 7.86 -12.03
N GLU A 804 14.21 7.21 -10.91
CA GLU A 804 14.49 5.78 -10.87
C GLU A 804 13.18 4.97 -10.79
N PHE A 805 13.23 3.77 -11.34
CA PHE A 805 12.11 2.83 -11.25
C PHE A 805 12.03 2.22 -9.85
N THR A 806 10.80 1.96 -9.42
CA THR A 806 10.53 1.09 -8.27
C THR A 806 11.23 -0.25 -8.50
N ARG A 807 12.00 -0.69 -7.53
CA ARG A 807 12.71 -1.96 -7.62
C ARG A 807 11.75 -3.14 -7.48
N GLU A 808 12.20 -4.34 -7.86
CA GLU A 808 11.38 -5.55 -7.78
C GLU A 808 10.89 -5.88 -6.36
N ASP A 809 11.66 -5.47 -5.36
CA ASP A 809 11.30 -5.59 -3.95
C ASP A 809 10.32 -4.51 -3.45
N GLY A 810 9.85 -3.62 -4.32
CA GLY A 810 8.96 -2.52 -4.00
C GLY A 810 9.64 -1.34 -3.31
N THR A 811 10.98 -1.32 -3.20
CA THR A 811 11.69 -0.15 -2.67
C THR A 811 11.84 0.93 -3.72
N VAL A 812 11.91 2.17 -3.23
CA VAL A 812 12.01 3.37 -4.07
C VAL A 812 13.19 4.23 -3.65
N SER A 813 13.81 4.93 -4.60
CA SER A 813 14.81 5.96 -4.33
C SER A 813 14.17 7.34 -4.48
N LEU A 814 14.38 8.20 -3.50
CA LEU A 814 14.04 9.63 -3.57
C LEU A 814 15.28 10.50 -3.81
N ASP A 815 16.37 9.95 -4.32
CA ASP A 815 17.59 10.70 -4.61
C ASP A 815 17.41 11.66 -5.79
N SER A 816 16.53 11.30 -6.74
CA SER A 816 16.18 12.14 -7.88
C SER A 816 14.70 12.02 -8.22
N TYR A 817 14.01 13.13 -8.27
CA TYR A 817 12.57 13.21 -8.55
C TYR A 817 12.20 14.55 -9.17
N THR A 818 11.05 14.60 -9.77
CA THR A 818 10.35 15.84 -10.15
C THR A 818 9.08 15.98 -9.30
N TYR A 819 8.68 17.21 -9.03
CA TYR A 819 7.40 17.47 -8.37
C TYR A 819 6.68 18.66 -9.00
N HIS A 820 5.37 18.69 -8.83
CA HIS A 820 4.49 19.77 -9.27
C HIS A 820 3.42 20.03 -8.21
N ILE A 821 3.10 21.29 -8.00
CA ILE A 821 2.01 21.72 -7.11
C ILE A 821 1.01 22.49 -7.95
N HIS A 822 -0.26 22.24 -7.73
CA HIS A 822 -1.33 23.05 -8.32
C HIS A 822 -2.46 23.29 -7.33
N GLU A 823 -3.22 24.37 -7.55
CA GLU A 823 -4.51 24.55 -6.85
C GLU A 823 -5.49 23.51 -7.38
N ARG A 824 -6.20 22.86 -6.46
CA ARG A 824 -7.31 21.99 -6.83
C ARG A 824 -8.41 22.80 -7.47
N ASN A 825 -9.17 22.59 -8.30
CA ASN A 825 -10.24 23.41 -8.93
C ASN A 825 -9.75 24.55 -9.86
N ASP A 826 -8.48 24.62 -10.20
CA ASP A 826 -7.95 25.64 -11.12
C ASP A 826 -7.17 25.02 -12.29
N ASP A 827 -7.80 24.06 -12.96
CA ASP A 827 -7.38 23.46 -14.25
C ASP A 827 -5.87 23.12 -14.32
N TYR A 828 -5.33 22.59 -13.20
CA TYR A 828 -3.93 22.19 -13.03
C TYR A 828 -2.90 23.33 -13.17
N ARG A 829 -3.28 24.57 -12.85
CA ARG A 829 -2.36 25.70 -12.84
C ARG A 829 -1.25 25.49 -11.80
N GLU A 830 -0.02 25.45 -12.27
CA GLU A 830 1.15 25.22 -11.45
C GLU A 830 1.43 26.38 -10.49
N ILE A 831 1.81 26.04 -9.26
CA ILE A 831 2.19 26.94 -8.19
C ILE A 831 3.68 26.73 -7.87
N PHE A 832 4.41 27.81 -7.76
CA PHE A 832 5.80 27.82 -7.36
C PHE A 832 5.91 28.44 -5.96
N ASP A 833 5.87 27.57 -4.94
CA ASP A 833 5.95 27.97 -3.52
C ASP A 833 6.84 26.97 -2.78
N ASP A 834 8.06 27.36 -2.46
CA ASP A 834 9.05 26.52 -1.81
C ASP A 834 8.66 26.12 -0.38
N ALA A 835 7.90 26.96 0.34
CA ALA A 835 7.44 26.63 1.68
C ALA A 835 6.36 25.55 1.65
N LEU A 836 5.43 25.69 0.72
CA LEU A 836 4.38 24.69 0.49
C LEU A 836 4.98 23.37 -0.03
N ALA A 837 5.95 23.44 -0.97
CA ALA A 837 6.67 22.26 -1.46
C ALA A 837 7.34 21.49 -0.32
N ARG A 838 8.00 22.19 0.58
CA ARG A 838 8.65 21.56 1.76
C ARG A 838 7.66 20.85 2.67
N GLN A 839 6.48 21.39 2.89
CA GLN A 839 5.43 20.74 3.70
C GLN A 839 4.97 19.42 3.07
N PHE A 840 4.76 19.43 1.76
CA PHE A 840 4.38 18.21 1.04
C PHE A 840 5.51 17.17 1.02
N LEU A 841 6.75 17.60 0.81
CA LEU A 841 7.90 16.71 0.84
C LEU A 841 8.06 16.06 2.22
N ASP A 842 7.79 16.76 3.31
CA ASP A 842 7.81 16.16 4.65
C ASP A 842 6.81 15.00 4.77
N ILE A 843 5.60 15.16 4.22
CA ILE A 843 4.59 14.09 4.19
C ILE A 843 5.08 12.91 3.35
N VAL A 844 5.67 13.17 2.18
CA VAL A 844 6.23 12.13 1.31
C VAL A 844 7.35 11.36 2.01
N TRP A 845 8.25 12.08 2.70
CA TRP A 845 9.35 11.48 3.44
C TRP A 845 8.86 10.57 4.58
N ASP A 846 7.84 10.99 5.31
CA ASP A 846 7.23 10.16 6.35
C ASP A 846 6.51 8.94 5.78
N TYR A 847 5.77 9.14 4.69
CA TYR A 847 5.02 8.07 4.04
C TYR A 847 5.93 6.98 3.47
N THR A 848 7.07 7.37 2.90
CA THR A 848 7.99 6.44 2.23
C THR A 848 9.04 5.79 3.15
N LYS A 849 9.09 6.17 4.43
CA LYS A 849 10.18 5.80 5.36
C LYS A 849 10.47 4.30 5.46
N SER A 850 9.44 3.44 5.31
CA SER A 850 9.56 1.99 5.45
C SER A 850 10.02 1.28 4.17
N PHE A 851 9.89 1.92 3.01
CA PHE A 851 10.23 1.34 1.71
C PHE A 851 11.15 2.21 0.85
N ARG A 852 11.71 3.28 1.41
CA ARG A 852 12.74 4.11 0.77
C ARG A 852 14.12 3.52 1.01
N ARG A 853 14.92 3.39 -0.05
CA ARG A 853 16.29 2.89 -0.03
C ARG A 853 17.21 3.84 -0.82
#